data_5222b235dddacd491736c7385eebda62
#
_entry.id   5222b235dddacd491736c7385eebda62
#
_cell.length_a   1.000
_cell.length_b   1.000
_cell.length_c   1.000
_cell.angle_alpha   90.00
_cell.angle_beta   90.00
_cell.angle_gamma   90.00
#
_symmetry.space_group_name_H-M   'P 1'
#
loop_
_entity.id
_entity.type
_entity.pdbx_description
1 polymer ?
#
loop_
_entity_poly.entity_id
_entity_poly.type
_entity_poly.pdbx_seq_one_letter_code
_entity_poly.pdbx_strand_id
1 'polypeptide(L)'
;IGQAWPLLMERFSVQPNRQAKENESIARNIEATRYAYGLTDDHVDYKENWGGDDVSDDKVASDNATINNLRLLDPEILSPTFTQMQQLKNFYGFPETLSMDRYEIDGKMRDFVVAARELDPNELRENQSDWINRHTVYTHGNGFVAAQANTVDEVARDAGSARGGYPIFTVSDLQTQAGESEGEGETQDAEKSLGIKVDQPRIYYGPVIASAADNLDYAITGTTGENPVEYDTDSTNYTYDGDGGVEIGNLFDRTMYAAKYRELNFLLSDRVGSDSKLLYDRDPRERVEKVAPWLTTDSATYPAVIDGHLKWIVDGYTTLDSLPYSQRASLSDATQDALNPDGTTQRLVNDQVGYIRNSVKATVDAYDGSVDLYEFDKEDPVLKAWEGVFPDVVKPESEISDELREHFRYPEDMFKVQRDLLARYHVDDPNVFFNNDAFWSVPNDPTAEESRDLNQPPYYVMAADPETGKPSFQLTTSYRGLNREFLSAHMAVSSDPDTYGDITVRVLPTNTQTQGPKQAQDAMMSSDQVARDRTLWEGTNDLHNGNLLALPVGGGEILYLEPIYSQRKDQASAFPKLLRVLVSYKGRVGYAPTIGDALEQVGIDAKSAQDIEEIEGDSGEDDADKDASSADKKDEKKESSEESTPASAPRSSDEAGAIDDINKALKGLEDARDGSFEEYGRALDELDKAVESYQKSEG
;
A
#
# COMPACT_ATOMS: atom_id res chain seq x y z
N ILE A 1 -15.15 52.32 24.59
CA ILE A 1 -16.22 52.24 23.58
C ILE A 1 -15.95 51.09 22.63
N GLY A 2 -14.72 50.91 22.15
CA GLY A 2 -14.39 49.88 21.17
C GLY A 2 -14.63 48.40 21.59
N GLN A 3 -14.50 48.08 22.87
CA GLN A 3 -14.75 46.72 23.38
C GLN A 3 -16.15 46.54 24.00
N ALA A 4 -16.72 47.62 24.59
CA ALA A 4 -18.02 47.56 25.23
C ALA A 4 -19.17 47.42 24.23
N TRP A 5 -19.09 48.04 23.07
CA TRP A 5 -20.15 47.97 22.08
C TRP A 5 -20.31 46.58 21.46
N PRO A 6 -19.25 45.86 21.02
CA PRO A 6 -19.42 44.47 20.57
C PRO A 6 -20.01 43.58 21.67
N LEU A 7 -19.59 43.68 22.93
CA LEU A 7 -20.14 42.91 24.03
C LEU A 7 -21.63 43.19 24.30
N LEU A 8 -22.05 44.43 24.22
CA LEU A 8 -23.46 44.80 24.37
C LEU A 8 -24.29 44.28 23.18
N MET A 9 -23.80 44.43 21.96
CA MET A 9 -24.44 43.89 20.77
C MET A 9 -24.54 42.38 20.82
N GLU A 10 -23.48 41.69 21.21
CA GLU A 10 -23.47 40.21 21.39
C GLU A 10 -24.54 39.80 22.39
N ARG A 11 -24.55 40.39 23.62
CA ARG A 11 -25.41 39.96 24.69
C ARG A 11 -26.89 40.30 24.53
N PHE A 12 -27.21 41.46 23.92
CA PHE A 12 -28.59 41.96 23.83
C PHE A 12 -29.23 41.86 22.49
N SER A 13 -28.44 41.73 21.38
CA SER A 13 -28.94 41.65 20.03
C SER A 13 -28.69 40.31 19.38
N VAL A 14 -27.48 39.78 19.53
CA VAL A 14 -27.08 38.52 18.85
C VAL A 14 -27.55 37.30 19.63
N GLN A 15 -27.18 37.14 20.89
CA GLN A 15 -27.50 35.95 21.69
C GLN A 15 -29.01 35.59 21.73
N PRO A 16 -29.98 36.54 21.87
CA PRO A 16 -31.40 36.18 21.87
C PRO A 16 -31.94 35.66 20.52
N ASN A 17 -31.28 36.02 19.41
CA ASN A 17 -31.65 35.65 18.07
C ASN A 17 -30.46 35.18 17.24
N ARG A 18 -29.58 34.42 17.86
CA ARG A 18 -28.26 34.06 17.33
C ARG A 18 -28.35 33.39 15.96
N GLN A 19 -29.21 32.37 15.83
CA GLN A 19 -29.42 31.65 14.59
C GLN A 19 -29.80 32.61 13.41
N ALA A 20 -30.78 33.47 13.59
CA ALA A 20 -31.22 34.39 12.55
C ALA A 20 -30.17 35.46 12.20
N LYS A 21 -29.34 35.86 13.16
CA LYS A 21 -28.29 36.87 12.98
C LYS A 21 -27.03 36.35 12.34
N GLU A 22 -26.69 35.07 12.61
CA GLU A 22 -25.50 34.43 12.08
C GLU A 22 -25.75 33.72 10.73
N ASN A 23 -26.99 33.49 10.36
CA ASN A 23 -27.39 32.73 9.17
C ASN A 23 -26.63 33.15 7.90
N GLU A 24 -26.58 34.44 7.59
CA GLU A 24 -25.88 34.97 6.41
C GLU A 24 -24.35 34.74 6.50
N SER A 25 -23.77 34.88 7.69
CA SER A 25 -22.34 34.65 7.91
C SER A 25 -22.00 33.17 7.79
N ILE A 26 -22.87 32.28 8.27
CA ILE A 26 -22.74 30.85 8.12
C ILE A 26 -22.83 30.44 6.65
N ALA A 27 -23.80 30.97 5.89
CA ALA A 27 -23.92 30.71 4.47
C ALA A 27 -22.63 31.08 3.70
N ARG A 28 -22.08 32.27 3.99
CA ARG A 28 -20.80 32.71 3.39
C ARG A 28 -19.62 31.83 3.83
N ASN A 29 -19.61 31.37 5.08
CA ASN A 29 -18.58 30.45 5.58
C ASN A 29 -18.65 29.10 4.85
N ILE A 30 -19.85 28.53 4.65
CA ILE A 30 -20.03 27.27 3.91
C ILE A 30 -19.51 27.42 2.48
N GLU A 31 -19.97 28.44 1.77
CA GLU A 31 -19.57 28.71 0.37
C GLU A 31 -18.06 28.92 0.24
N ALA A 32 -17.48 29.79 1.07
CA ALA A 32 -16.06 30.11 1.03
C ALA A 32 -15.18 28.93 1.41
N THR A 33 -15.60 28.11 2.38
CA THR A 33 -14.87 26.92 2.79
C THR A 33 -14.91 25.86 1.71
N ARG A 34 -16.06 25.57 1.13
CA ARG A 34 -16.16 24.62 0.02
C ARG A 34 -15.28 25.05 -1.16
N TYR A 35 -15.31 26.33 -1.52
CA TYR A 35 -14.41 26.86 -2.56
C TYR A 35 -12.95 26.70 -2.19
N ALA A 36 -12.57 27.06 -0.95
CA ALA A 36 -11.17 27.05 -0.50
C ALA A 36 -10.53 25.66 -0.53
N TYR A 37 -11.30 24.60 -0.38
CA TYR A 37 -10.82 23.23 -0.27
C TYR A 37 -11.26 22.31 -1.42
N GLY A 38 -11.81 22.86 -2.51
CA GLY A 38 -12.25 22.08 -3.67
C GLY A 38 -13.43 21.14 -3.37
N LEU A 39 -14.37 21.61 -2.54
CA LEU A 39 -15.57 20.86 -2.10
C LEU A 39 -16.87 21.47 -2.67
N THR A 40 -16.78 22.20 -3.76
CA THR A 40 -17.95 22.76 -4.45
C THR A 40 -18.72 21.67 -5.18
N ASP A 41 -19.98 21.95 -5.53
CA ASP A 41 -20.87 21.01 -6.21
C ASP A 41 -20.36 20.58 -7.60
N ASP A 42 -19.39 21.30 -8.16
CA ASP A 42 -18.71 20.93 -9.42
C ASP A 42 -17.72 19.75 -9.22
N HIS A 43 -17.29 19.50 -7.98
CA HIS A 43 -16.31 18.46 -7.63
C HIS A 43 -16.90 17.36 -6.77
N VAL A 44 -18.02 17.61 -6.08
CA VAL A 44 -18.62 16.65 -5.13
C VAL A 44 -20.02 16.29 -5.58
N ASP A 45 -20.23 15.03 -5.91
CA ASP A 45 -21.54 14.47 -6.25
C ASP A 45 -22.10 13.67 -5.06
N TYR A 46 -23.25 14.11 -4.55
CA TYR A 46 -23.95 13.47 -3.44
C TYR A 46 -24.98 12.46 -3.97
N LYS A 47 -24.77 11.18 -3.73
CA LYS A 47 -25.74 10.11 -3.97
C LYS A 47 -26.62 9.94 -2.74
N GLU A 48 -27.68 10.75 -2.65
CA GLU A 48 -28.62 10.75 -1.51
C GLU A 48 -29.44 9.46 -1.44
N ASN A 49 -29.79 9.03 -0.22
CA ASN A 49 -30.55 7.81 0.05
C ASN A 49 -29.92 6.55 -0.57
N TRP A 50 -28.60 6.51 -0.62
CA TRP A 50 -27.86 5.37 -1.17
C TRP A 50 -28.05 4.15 -0.25
N GLY A 51 -28.32 2.96 -0.85
CA GLY A 51 -28.58 1.74 -0.06
C GLY A 51 -30.00 1.65 0.53
N GLY A 52 -30.94 2.50 0.08
CA GLY A 52 -32.33 2.47 0.53
C GLY A 52 -33.14 1.30 -0.01
N ASP A 53 -32.74 0.71 -1.12
CA ASP A 53 -33.36 -0.45 -1.75
C ASP A 53 -32.57 -1.73 -1.41
N ASP A 54 -33.28 -2.84 -1.18
CA ASP A 54 -32.65 -4.15 -0.99
C ASP A 54 -31.92 -4.60 -2.27
N VAL A 55 -30.59 -4.65 -2.20
CA VAL A 55 -29.75 -5.20 -3.26
C VAL A 55 -29.67 -6.72 -3.10
N SER A 56 -29.90 -7.47 -4.19
CA SER A 56 -29.79 -8.94 -4.16
C SER A 56 -28.33 -9.37 -4.09
N ASP A 57 -28.08 -10.50 -3.45
CA ASP A 57 -26.74 -11.10 -3.35
C ASP A 57 -26.16 -11.41 -4.75
N ASP A 58 -27.01 -11.80 -5.73
CA ASP A 58 -26.62 -11.99 -7.14
C ASP A 58 -26.10 -10.69 -7.80
N LYS A 59 -26.69 -9.54 -7.46
CA LYS A 59 -26.24 -8.26 -7.99
C LYS A 59 -24.88 -7.87 -7.42
N VAL A 60 -24.61 -8.22 -6.16
CA VAL A 60 -23.28 -8.03 -5.54
C VAL A 60 -22.27 -8.99 -6.17
N ALA A 61 -22.61 -10.27 -6.34
CA ALA A 61 -21.75 -11.25 -6.99
C ALA A 61 -21.39 -10.88 -8.45
N SER A 62 -22.28 -10.16 -9.14
CA SER A 62 -22.05 -9.70 -10.51
C SER A 62 -21.31 -8.36 -10.61
N ASP A 63 -20.96 -7.73 -9.51
CA ASP A 63 -20.13 -6.52 -9.45
C ASP A 63 -18.64 -6.87 -9.64
N ASN A 64 -18.31 -7.29 -10.87
CA ASN A 64 -16.95 -7.76 -11.19
C ASN A 64 -15.89 -6.66 -11.03
N ALA A 65 -16.24 -5.40 -11.22
CA ALA A 65 -15.31 -4.29 -11.07
C ALA A 65 -14.77 -4.14 -9.64
N THR A 66 -15.59 -4.49 -8.64
CA THR A 66 -15.19 -4.46 -7.23
C THR A 66 -14.74 -5.84 -6.74
N ILE A 67 -15.53 -6.89 -6.99
CA ILE A 67 -15.27 -8.24 -6.46
C ILE A 67 -13.94 -8.83 -6.98
N ASN A 68 -13.62 -8.64 -8.26
CA ASN A 68 -12.38 -9.16 -8.84
C ASN A 68 -11.12 -8.37 -8.43
N ASN A 69 -11.27 -7.24 -7.76
CA ASN A 69 -10.18 -6.37 -7.35
C ASN A 69 -10.11 -6.19 -5.82
N LEU A 70 -10.67 -7.13 -5.06
CA LEU A 70 -10.63 -7.09 -3.60
C LEU A 70 -9.18 -7.20 -3.10
N ARG A 71 -8.68 -6.14 -2.47
CA ARG A 71 -7.29 -6.03 -2.04
C ARG A 71 -6.98 -6.91 -0.84
N LEU A 72 -5.98 -7.78 -0.97
CA LEU A 72 -5.45 -8.64 0.10
C LEU A 72 -4.14 -8.14 0.68
N LEU A 73 -3.33 -7.43 -0.13
CA LEU A 73 -2.03 -6.95 0.29
C LEU A 73 -2.15 -5.60 0.99
N ASP A 74 -1.62 -5.51 2.20
CA ASP A 74 -1.56 -4.29 2.99
C ASP A 74 -0.17 -3.65 2.88
N PRO A 75 -0.05 -2.45 2.29
CA PRO A 75 1.24 -1.79 2.10
C PRO A 75 1.91 -1.36 3.42
N GLU A 76 1.17 -1.21 4.51
CA GLU A 76 1.73 -0.86 5.82
C GLU A 76 2.33 -2.07 6.54
N ILE A 77 1.75 -3.26 6.36
CA ILE A 77 2.18 -4.48 7.06
C ILE A 77 3.27 -5.22 6.28
N LEU A 78 3.26 -5.16 4.94
CA LEU A 78 4.07 -6.05 4.09
C LEU A 78 5.47 -5.54 3.75
N SER A 79 5.90 -4.36 4.23
CA SER A 79 7.27 -3.89 3.99
C SER A 79 8.35 -4.86 4.49
N PRO A 80 8.26 -5.46 5.70
CA PRO A 80 9.21 -6.50 6.12
C PRO A 80 9.21 -7.72 5.20
N THR A 81 8.05 -8.10 4.65
CA THR A 81 7.93 -9.23 3.72
C THR A 81 8.60 -8.93 2.38
N PHE A 82 8.39 -7.73 1.82
CA PHE A 82 9.08 -7.27 0.63
C PHE A 82 10.59 -7.24 0.85
N THR A 83 11.03 -6.69 1.98
CA THR A 83 12.45 -6.67 2.36
C THR A 83 13.02 -8.08 2.40
N GLN A 84 12.39 -9.00 3.13
CA GLN A 84 12.91 -10.34 3.27
C GLN A 84 12.95 -11.13 1.95
N MET A 85 11.95 -10.96 1.09
CA MET A 85 11.84 -11.71 -0.16
C MET A 85 12.61 -11.06 -1.31
N GLN A 86 12.74 -9.72 -1.34
CA GLN A 86 13.22 -8.95 -2.48
C GLN A 86 14.45 -8.07 -2.17
N GLN A 87 14.97 -8.12 -0.97
CA GLN A 87 16.18 -7.35 -0.57
C GLN A 87 17.42 -7.78 -1.37
N LEU A 88 17.59 -9.07 -1.64
CA LEU A 88 18.68 -9.73 -2.35
C LEU A 88 20.06 -9.54 -1.71
N LYS A 89 20.37 -8.37 -1.14
CA LYS A 89 21.61 -8.00 -0.43
C LYS A 89 21.27 -7.22 0.82
N ASN A 90 22.11 -7.34 1.85
CA ASN A 90 21.89 -6.68 3.14
C ASN A 90 21.77 -5.16 3.06
N PHE A 91 22.35 -4.54 2.06
CA PHE A 91 22.36 -3.09 1.87
C PHE A 91 21.25 -2.57 0.98
N TYR A 92 20.33 -3.40 0.49
CA TYR A 92 19.10 -2.93 -0.14
C TYR A 92 17.95 -2.93 0.85
N GLY A 93 17.05 -1.98 0.70
CA GLY A 93 15.88 -1.82 1.56
C GLY A 93 14.68 -1.25 0.83
N PHE A 94 13.57 -1.26 1.53
CA PHE A 94 12.30 -0.70 1.11
C PHE A 94 11.81 0.28 2.16
N PRO A 95 10.94 1.25 1.80
CA PRO A 95 10.35 2.15 2.77
C PRO A 95 9.48 1.38 3.77
N GLU A 96 9.27 1.95 4.96
CA GLU A 96 8.43 1.33 6.00
C GLU A 96 6.98 1.12 5.56
N THR A 97 6.45 2.04 4.75
CA THR A 97 5.14 1.91 4.11
C THR A 97 5.34 1.84 2.60
N LEU A 98 4.83 0.77 2.00
CA LEU A 98 4.87 0.56 0.56
C LEU A 98 3.81 1.43 -0.12
N SER A 99 3.89 1.57 -1.43
CA SER A 99 2.95 2.39 -2.19
C SER A 99 1.94 1.54 -2.97
N MET A 100 0.78 2.14 -3.25
CA MET A 100 -0.21 1.58 -4.15
C MET A 100 -0.16 2.30 -5.48
N ASP A 101 -0.24 1.56 -6.59
CA ASP A 101 -0.39 2.10 -7.93
C ASP A 101 -1.22 1.12 -8.78
N ARG A 102 -1.51 1.45 -10.03
CA ARG A 102 -2.23 0.61 -10.97
C ARG A 102 -1.50 0.51 -12.29
N TYR A 103 -1.65 -0.65 -12.92
CA TYR A 103 -1.09 -0.96 -14.23
C TYR A 103 -2.12 -1.73 -15.06
N GLU A 104 -2.13 -1.51 -16.37
CA GLU A 104 -2.95 -2.28 -17.29
C GLU A 104 -2.24 -3.60 -17.66
N ILE A 105 -2.93 -4.74 -17.39
CA ILE A 105 -2.45 -6.06 -17.75
C ILE A 105 -3.51 -6.74 -18.60
N ASP A 106 -3.13 -7.19 -19.77
CA ASP A 106 -4.01 -7.89 -20.72
C ASP A 106 -5.32 -7.14 -20.99
N GLY A 107 -5.24 -5.79 -21.05
CA GLY A 107 -6.39 -4.91 -21.26
C GLY A 107 -7.29 -4.72 -20.02
N LYS A 108 -6.83 -5.14 -18.84
CA LYS A 108 -7.53 -4.92 -17.56
C LYS A 108 -6.65 -4.07 -16.63
N MET A 109 -7.24 -3.01 -16.08
CA MET A 109 -6.58 -2.21 -15.06
C MET A 109 -6.61 -2.96 -13.72
N ARG A 110 -5.46 -3.09 -13.06
CA ARG A 110 -5.30 -3.78 -11.78
C ARG A 110 -4.44 -2.95 -10.82
N ASP A 111 -4.69 -3.10 -9.54
CA ASP A 111 -3.91 -2.44 -8.49
C ASP A 111 -2.73 -3.32 -8.02
N PHE A 112 -1.65 -2.64 -7.67
CA PHE A 112 -0.40 -3.25 -7.21
C PHE A 112 0.10 -2.57 -5.95
N VAL A 113 0.75 -3.34 -5.10
CA VAL A 113 1.67 -2.82 -4.10
C VAL A 113 3.04 -2.71 -4.75
N VAL A 114 3.60 -1.51 -4.76
CA VAL A 114 4.84 -1.17 -5.46
C VAL A 114 5.87 -0.56 -4.54
N ALA A 115 7.13 -0.79 -4.85
CA ALA A 115 8.26 -0.17 -4.16
C ALA A 115 9.51 -0.14 -5.06
N ALA A 116 10.39 0.82 -4.80
CA ALA A 116 11.74 0.83 -5.36
C ALA A 116 12.70 0.10 -4.41
N ARG A 117 13.57 -0.75 -4.94
CA ARG A 117 14.63 -1.39 -4.14
C ARG A 117 15.78 -0.41 -4.03
N GLU A 118 15.78 0.36 -2.97
CA GLU A 118 16.79 1.40 -2.74
C GLU A 118 18.01 0.83 -2.00
N LEU A 119 19.12 1.56 -2.07
CA LEU A 119 20.21 1.39 -1.15
C LEU A 119 19.78 1.91 0.23
N ASP A 120 19.92 1.09 1.27
CA ASP A 120 19.78 1.54 2.66
C ASP A 120 21.17 1.77 3.28
N PRO A 121 21.57 3.03 3.42
CA PRO A 121 22.90 3.34 3.95
C PRO A 121 23.07 2.98 5.44
N ASN A 122 21.98 2.75 6.16
CA ASN A 122 21.99 2.35 7.58
C ASN A 122 22.26 0.86 7.76
N GLU A 123 22.03 0.04 6.72
CA GLU A 123 22.29 -1.40 6.72
C GLU A 123 23.67 -1.78 6.20
N LEU A 124 24.51 -0.83 5.84
CA LEU A 124 25.90 -1.07 5.49
C LEU A 124 26.67 -1.54 6.73
N ARG A 125 27.33 -2.70 6.65
CA ARG A 125 27.99 -3.34 7.78
C ARG A 125 29.48 -3.53 7.55
N GLU A 126 30.26 -3.54 8.63
CA GLU A 126 31.70 -3.78 8.60
C GLU A 126 32.41 -2.85 7.59
N ASN A 127 33.19 -3.45 6.68
CA ASN A 127 33.93 -2.71 5.67
C ASN A 127 33.03 -1.96 4.67
N GLN A 128 31.76 -2.35 4.53
CA GLN A 128 30.82 -1.62 3.65
C GLN A 128 30.56 -0.19 4.15
N SER A 129 30.63 0.03 5.47
CA SER A 129 30.44 1.34 6.09
C SER A 129 31.68 2.25 6.07
N ASP A 130 32.85 1.74 5.63
CA ASP A 130 34.03 2.57 5.44
C ASP A 130 33.75 3.66 4.40
N TRP A 131 34.34 4.84 4.60
CA TRP A 131 34.08 6.02 3.78
C TRP A 131 34.17 5.75 2.27
N ILE A 132 35.24 5.03 1.82
CA ILE A 132 35.41 4.69 0.40
C ILE A 132 34.24 3.84 -0.09
N ASN A 133 33.92 2.77 0.61
CA ASN A 133 32.89 1.84 0.18
C ASN A 133 31.51 2.48 0.22
N ARG A 134 31.20 3.17 1.31
CA ARG A 134 29.90 3.84 1.50
C ARG A 134 29.62 4.88 0.43
N HIS A 135 30.62 5.69 0.06
CA HIS A 135 30.39 6.84 -0.81
C HIS A 135 30.82 6.64 -2.26
N THR A 136 31.61 5.59 -2.58
CA THR A 136 32.10 5.37 -3.95
C THR A 136 31.81 3.97 -4.51
N VAL A 137 31.40 3.02 -3.69
CA VAL A 137 31.07 1.65 -4.11
C VAL A 137 29.57 1.39 -3.97
N TYR A 138 29.02 1.57 -2.78
CA TYR A 138 27.58 1.40 -2.55
C TYR A 138 26.86 2.74 -2.74
N THR A 139 26.59 3.09 -3.99
CA THR A 139 26.13 4.42 -4.40
C THR A 139 24.66 4.47 -4.77
N HIS A 140 24.05 3.34 -5.16
CA HIS A 140 22.70 3.28 -5.71
C HIS A 140 21.97 1.99 -5.33
N GLY A 141 20.64 2.09 -5.36
CA GLY A 141 19.72 0.96 -5.35
C GLY A 141 19.49 0.43 -6.77
N ASN A 142 18.72 -0.64 -6.91
CA ASN A 142 18.48 -1.22 -8.23
C ASN A 142 17.18 -2.03 -8.25
N GLY A 143 16.29 -1.66 -9.15
CA GLY A 143 15.08 -2.40 -9.48
C GLY A 143 13.79 -1.82 -8.89
N PHE A 144 12.70 -2.13 -9.58
CA PHE A 144 11.32 -1.82 -9.20
C PHE A 144 10.60 -3.12 -8.85
N VAL A 145 9.89 -3.12 -7.75
CA VAL A 145 9.20 -4.30 -7.22
C VAL A 145 7.71 -4.05 -7.20
N ALA A 146 6.94 -4.95 -7.80
CA ALA A 146 5.49 -4.89 -7.82
C ALA A 146 4.87 -6.24 -7.49
N ALA A 147 3.79 -6.24 -6.73
CA ALA A 147 2.96 -7.40 -6.47
C ALA A 147 1.49 -7.01 -6.63
N GLN A 148 0.73 -7.80 -7.39
CA GLN A 148 -0.69 -7.55 -7.61
C GLN A 148 -1.43 -7.61 -6.27
N ALA A 149 -2.24 -6.58 -5.97
CA ALA A 149 -2.76 -6.36 -4.62
C ALA A 149 -3.83 -7.37 -4.17
N ASN A 150 -4.44 -8.10 -5.08
CA ASN A 150 -5.51 -9.06 -4.82
C ASN A 150 -5.05 -10.53 -4.89
N THR A 151 -3.75 -10.82 -5.05
CA THR A 151 -3.22 -12.18 -5.18
C THR A 151 -2.13 -12.48 -4.18
N VAL A 152 -2.13 -13.71 -3.68
CA VAL A 152 -1.06 -14.30 -2.86
C VAL A 152 -0.85 -15.74 -3.30
N ASP A 153 0.29 -16.33 -2.95
CA ASP A 153 0.48 -17.76 -3.13
C ASP A 153 -0.44 -18.56 -2.18
N GLU A 154 -0.56 -19.87 -2.36
CA GLU A 154 -1.48 -20.73 -1.63
C GLU A 154 -1.40 -20.51 -0.11
N VAL A 155 -2.49 -20.07 0.51
CA VAL A 155 -2.55 -19.77 1.94
C VAL A 155 -2.57 -21.05 2.76
N ALA A 156 -1.66 -21.17 3.72
CA ALA A 156 -1.62 -22.30 4.63
C ALA A 156 -2.84 -22.37 5.55
N ARG A 157 -3.29 -23.57 5.85
CA ARG A 157 -4.41 -23.81 6.80
C ARG A 157 -4.00 -23.51 8.24
N ASP A 158 -2.72 -23.68 8.56
CA ASP A 158 -2.17 -23.51 9.90
C ASP A 158 -1.23 -22.29 9.97
N ALA A 159 -1.41 -21.47 10.99
CA ALA A 159 -0.54 -20.33 11.29
C ALA A 159 0.92 -20.72 11.53
N GLY A 160 1.18 -21.93 12.01
CA GLY A 160 2.52 -22.47 12.21
C GLY A 160 3.27 -22.85 10.93
N SER A 161 2.57 -22.97 9.78
CA SER A 161 3.22 -23.27 8.51
C SER A 161 4.15 -22.14 8.09
N ALA A 162 5.32 -22.47 7.57
CA ALA A 162 6.24 -21.50 6.97
C ALA A 162 5.93 -21.22 5.49
N ARG A 163 4.98 -21.90 4.88
CA ARG A 163 4.64 -21.83 3.45
C ARG A 163 3.32 -21.13 3.23
N GLY A 164 3.24 -20.40 2.13
CA GLY A 164 2.00 -19.81 1.61
C GLY A 164 1.58 -18.50 2.25
N GLY A 165 0.75 -17.74 1.55
CA GLY A 165 0.26 -16.43 1.96
C GLY A 165 1.20 -15.28 1.66
N TYR A 166 2.20 -15.48 0.78
CA TYR A 166 3.15 -14.45 0.39
C TYR A 166 2.72 -13.73 -0.89
N PRO A 167 3.12 -12.45 -1.07
CA PRO A 167 2.92 -11.75 -2.32
C PRO A 167 3.57 -12.47 -3.49
N ILE A 168 2.90 -12.46 -4.64
CA ILE A 168 3.46 -12.93 -5.91
C ILE A 168 4.06 -11.73 -6.62
N PHE A 169 5.39 -11.72 -6.77
CA PHE A 169 6.09 -10.63 -7.41
C PHE A 169 6.15 -10.83 -8.93
N THR A 170 5.72 -9.83 -9.66
CA THR A 170 5.59 -9.86 -11.11
C THR A 170 6.65 -9.03 -11.85
N VAL A 171 7.30 -8.09 -11.13
CA VAL A 171 8.44 -7.31 -11.67
C VAL A 171 9.49 -7.26 -10.59
N SER A 172 10.78 -7.52 -10.92
CA SER A 172 11.70 -7.11 -9.93
C SER A 172 13.02 -7.75 -9.72
N ASP A 173 13.38 -8.76 -10.41
CA ASP A 173 14.64 -9.41 -10.08
C ASP A 173 15.80 -8.75 -10.81
N LEU A 174 16.77 -8.23 -10.05
CA LEU A 174 18.05 -7.74 -10.55
C LEU A 174 18.81 -8.77 -11.41
N GLN A 175 18.67 -10.03 -11.07
CA GLN A 175 19.38 -11.10 -11.77
C GLN A 175 18.80 -11.36 -13.15
N THR A 176 17.54 -11.05 -13.35
CA THR A 176 16.88 -11.21 -14.67
C THR A 176 17.19 -10.09 -15.63
N GLN A 177 17.55 -8.91 -15.13
CA GLN A 177 17.98 -7.79 -15.97
C GLN A 177 19.48 -7.83 -16.33
N ALA A 178 20.31 -8.44 -15.49
CA ALA A 178 21.76 -8.53 -15.67
C ALA A 178 22.25 -9.84 -16.29
N GLY A 179 21.38 -10.81 -16.50
CA GLY A 179 21.74 -12.18 -16.85
C GLY A 179 21.35 -12.60 -18.26
N GLU A 180 22.17 -12.34 -19.22
CA GLU A 180 22.37 -13.28 -20.36
C GLU A 180 23.01 -14.58 -19.84
N SER A 181 22.44 -15.26 -18.86
CA SER A 181 22.99 -16.56 -18.45
C SER A 181 21.95 -17.55 -17.96
N GLU A 182 21.64 -18.48 -18.86
CA GLU A 182 21.33 -19.88 -18.55
C GLU A 182 20.09 -20.16 -17.69
N GLY A 183 18.96 -19.60 -18.08
CA GLY A 183 17.64 -19.91 -17.58
C GLY A 183 16.57 -19.27 -18.46
N GLU A 184 16.66 -19.53 -19.76
CA GLU A 184 15.64 -19.10 -20.73
C GLU A 184 14.31 -19.75 -20.39
N GLY A 185 13.37 -19.01 -19.89
CA GLY A 185 11.98 -19.44 -19.92
C GLY A 185 10.99 -18.68 -19.06
N GLU A 186 11.23 -18.50 -17.78
CA GLU A 186 10.14 -18.06 -16.87
C GLU A 186 10.11 -16.55 -16.59
N THR A 187 11.24 -15.86 -16.61
CA THR A 187 11.32 -14.44 -16.23
C THR A 187 11.13 -13.48 -17.41
N GLN A 188 11.53 -13.83 -18.61
CA GLN A 188 11.22 -13.05 -19.82
C GLN A 188 9.72 -13.07 -20.17
N ASP A 189 9.01 -14.12 -19.77
CA ASP A 189 7.56 -14.18 -19.95
C ASP A 189 6.80 -13.34 -18.92
N ALA A 190 7.31 -13.20 -17.71
CA ALA A 190 6.75 -12.31 -16.69
C ALA A 190 6.91 -10.81 -17.06
N GLU A 191 8.08 -10.38 -17.52
CA GLU A 191 8.29 -9.03 -18.05
C GLU A 191 7.42 -8.72 -19.27
N LYS A 192 7.22 -9.70 -20.15
CA LYS A 192 6.30 -9.57 -21.30
C LYS A 192 4.84 -9.56 -20.90
N SER A 193 4.47 -10.29 -19.83
CA SER A 193 3.07 -10.38 -19.40
C SER A 193 2.57 -9.08 -18.76
N LEU A 194 3.47 -8.31 -18.12
CA LEU A 194 3.09 -7.09 -17.39
C LEU A 194 3.20 -5.82 -18.22
N GLY A 195 3.93 -5.85 -19.34
CA GLY A 195 4.17 -4.65 -20.14
C GLY A 195 4.97 -3.54 -19.46
N ILE A 196 5.45 -3.76 -18.24
CA ILE A 196 6.28 -2.80 -17.49
C ILE A 196 7.74 -3.08 -17.83
N LYS A 197 8.33 -2.18 -18.59
CA LYS A 197 9.73 -2.29 -19.00
C LYS A 197 10.55 -1.25 -18.27
N VAL A 198 11.56 -1.67 -17.50
CA VAL A 198 12.50 -0.80 -16.83
C VAL A 198 13.81 -0.78 -17.60
N ASP A 199 14.08 0.31 -18.33
CA ASP A 199 15.32 0.47 -19.09
C ASP A 199 16.49 0.96 -18.23
N GLN A 200 16.19 1.80 -17.19
CA GLN A 200 17.16 2.27 -16.21
C GLN A 200 16.72 1.88 -14.79
N PRO A 201 17.21 0.73 -14.28
CA PRO A 201 16.80 0.23 -12.97
C PRO A 201 17.56 0.86 -11.79
N ARG A 202 18.64 1.61 -12.01
CA ARG A 202 19.49 2.14 -10.94
C ARG A 202 18.86 3.35 -10.29
N ILE A 203 18.93 3.40 -8.96
CA ILE A 203 18.25 4.38 -8.12
C ILE A 203 19.32 5.12 -7.31
N TYR A 204 19.64 6.34 -7.73
CA TYR A 204 20.57 7.23 -7.02
C TYR A 204 19.82 8.21 -6.09
N TYR A 205 18.55 8.45 -6.33
CA TYR A 205 17.69 9.36 -5.57
C TYR A 205 16.46 8.62 -5.07
N GLY A 206 16.22 8.71 -3.78
CA GLY A 206 15.08 8.06 -3.15
C GLY A 206 15.00 8.32 -1.64
N PRO A 207 13.83 8.14 -1.01
CA PRO A 207 13.63 8.42 0.40
C PRO A 207 14.46 7.51 1.33
N VAL A 208 14.64 6.23 1.00
CA VAL A 208 15.43 5.30 1.83
C VAL A 208 16.92 5.65 1.75
N ILE A 209 17.43 5.90 0.55
CA ILE A 209 18.81 6.36 0.35
C ILE A 209 19.10 7.63 1.14
N ALA A 210 18.17 8.57 1.17
CA ALA A 210 18.30 9.84 1.87
C ALA A 210 18.14 9.74 3.39
N SER A 211 17.72 8.59 3.93
CA SER A 211 17.53 8.37 5.37
C SER A 211 18.83 8.27 6.17
N ALA A 212 19.98 8.35 5.52
CA ALA A 212 21.29 8.30 6.19
C ALA A 212 21.43 9.41 7.23
N ALA A 213 21.89 9.03 8.43
CA ALA A 213 22.14 9.98 9.51
C ALA A 213 23.24 10.99 9.15
N ASP A 214 23.14 12.20 9.70
CA ASP A 214 24.22 13.20 9.74
C ASP A 214 24.80 13.67 8.38
N ASN A 215 23.94 13.84 7.36
CA ASN A 215 24.37 14.24 6.00
C ASN A 215 25.37 13.28 5.35
N LEU A 216 25.26 12.00 5.62
CA LEU A 216 26.07 10.93 5.01
C LEU A 216 25.37 10.28 3.79
N ASP A 217 24.30 10.89 3.31
CA ASP A 217 23.51 10.44 2.15
C ASP A 217 24.18 10.70 0.80
N TYR A 218 25.29 11.47 0.75
CA TYR A 218 25.98 11.79 -0.50
C TYR A 218 26.72 10.58 -1.11
N ALA A 219 26.80 10.57 -2.43
CA ALA A 219 27.62 9.63 -3.20
C ALA A 219 28.60 10.37 -4.10
N ILE A 220 29.77 9.79 -4.29
CA ILE A 220 30.79 10.28 -5.23
C ILE A 220 30.89 9.25 -6.36
N THR A 221 30.59 9.70 -7.55
CA THR A 221 30.54 8.90 -8.78
C THR A 221 31.63 9.35 -9.74
N GLY A 222 31.83 8.64 -10.88
CA GLY A 222 32.84 8.99 -11.87
C GLY A 222 34.26 8.95 -11.29
N THR A 223 34.56 7.93 -10.53
CA THR A 223 35.87 7.77 -9.87
C THR A 223 37.01 7.54 -10.85
N THR A 224 38.22 7.99 -10.48
CA THR A 224 39.42 7.83 -11.30
C THR A 224 39.77 6.35 -11.49
N GLY A 225 39.93 5.92 -12.74
CA GLY A 225 40.35 4.57 -13.10
C GLY A 225 39.69 4.09 -14.39
N GLU A 226 40.32 3.14 -15.04
CA GLU A 226 39.79 2.54 -16.29
C GLU A 226 38.62 1.57 -16.02
N ASN A 227 38.41 1.15 -14.77
CA ASN A 227 37.38 0.16 -14.41
C ASN A 227 36.28 0.77 -13.55
N PRO A 228 35.00 0.44 -13.82
CA PRO A 228 33.88 0.78 -12.95
C PRO A 228 34.09 0.25 -11.52
N VAL A 229 33.66 0.99 -10.52
CA VAL A 229 33.83 0.65 -9.10
C VAL A 229 32.54 0.62 -8.31
N GLU A 230 31.49 1.25 -8.80
CA GLU A 230 30.19 1.24 -8.14
C GLU A 230 29.59 -0.15 -8.24
N TYR A 231 29.15 -0.71 -7.11
CA TYR A 231 28.53 -2.03 -7.09
C TYR A 231 27.21 -2.01 -7.84
N ASP A 232 27.04 -2.90 -8.80
CA ASP A 232 25.82 -3.06 -9.57
C ASP A 232 25.22 -4.46 -9.37
N THR A 233 25.99 -5.50 -9.68
CA THR A 233 25.63 -6.90 -9.44
C THR A 233 26.83 -7.67 -8.88
N ASP A 234 26.66 -8.95 -8.54
CA ASP A 234 27.78 -9.78 -8.09
C ASP A 234 28.89 -9.94 -9.14
N SER A 235 28.58 -9.74 -10.38
CA SER A 235 29.50 -9.92 -11.53
C SER A 235 29.90 -8.62 -12.21
N THR A 236 29.20 -7.52 -11.96
CA THR A 236 29.38 -6.25 -12.68
C THR A 236 29.46 -5.07 -11.75
N ASN A 237 30.30 -4.11 -12.12
CA ASN A 237 30.32 -2.78 -11.53
C ASN A 237 29.85 -1.76 -12.57
N TYR A 238 29.45 -0.60 -12.08
CA TYR A 238 28.90 0.48 -12.87
C TYR A 238 29.68 1.79 -12.67
N THR A 239 29.55 2.69 -13.61
CA THR A 239 29.99 4.07 -13.49
C THR A 239 28.83 4.96 -13.90
N TYR A 240 28.38 5.81 -13.00
CA TYR A 240 27.29 6.74 -13.24
C TYR A 240 27.60 7.64 -14.44
N ASP A 241 26.68 7.72 -15.40
CA ASP A 241 26.75 8.52 -16.61
C ASP A 241 25.61 9.55 -16.74
N GLY A 242 24.79 9.70 -15.69
CA GLY A 242 23.68 10.65 -15.66
C GLY A 242 24.14 12.11 -15.63
N ASP A 243 23.22 13.00 -16.00
CA ASP A 243 23.47 14.44 -16.03
C ASP A 243 23.45 15.10 -14.63
N GLY A 244 22.86 14.42 -13.63
CA GLY A 244 22.75 14.92 -12.26
C GLY A 244 24.07 14.99 -11.50
N GLY A 245 24.04 15.66 -10.35
CA GLY A 245 25.18 15.84 -9.48
C GLY A 245 26.00 17.09 -9.79
N VAL A 246 26.98 17.37 -8.92
CA VAL A 246 27.88 18.50 -9.03
C VAL A 246 29.29 18.02 -9.34
N GLU A 247 29.91 18.57 -10.36
CA GLU A 247 31.32 18.28 -10.70
C GLU A 247 32.24 18.72 -9.57
N ILE A 248 33.06 17.82 -9.05
CA ILE A 248 34.05 18.07 -8.00
C ILE A 248 35.49 17.82 -8.48
N GLY A 249 35.71 17.88 -9.78
CA GLY A 249 37.00 17.60 -10.39
C GLY A 249 38.14 18.54 -9.99
N ASN A 250 37.83 19.76 -9.63
CA ASN A 250 38.87 20.76 -9.27
C ASN A 250 39.11 20.82 -7.75
N LEU A 251 40.30 21.27 -7.37
CA LEU A 251 40.74 21.33 -5.95
C LEU A 251 39.91 22.31 -5.10
N PHE A 252 39.37 23.35 -5.70
CA PHE A 252 38.56 24.34 -4.96
C PHE A 252 37.24 23.69 -4.50
N ASP A 253 36.53 23.09 -5.41
CA ASP A 253 35.25 22.44 -5.09
C ASP A 253 35.43 21.30 -4.07
N ARG A 254 36.48 20.48 -4.24
CA ARG A 254 36.83 19.44 -3.25
C ARG A 254 37.09 20.02 -1.86
N THR A 255 37.78 21.18 -1.80
CA THR A 255 38.05 21.85 -0.52
C THR A 255 36.76 22.36 0.12
N MET A 256 35.84 22.91 -0.68
CA MET A 256 34.57 23.42 -0.18
C MET A 256 33.69 22.27 0.37
N TYR A 257 33.62 21.16 -0.36
CA TYR A 257 32.85 19.99 0.11
C TYR A 257 33.54 19.27 1.26
N ALA A 258 34.87 19.17 1.30
CA ALA A 258 35.61 18.70 2.46
C ALA A 258 35.30 19.53 3.72
N ALA A 259 35.17 20.84 3.58
CA ALA A 259 34.76 21.72 4.68
C ALA A 259 33.30 21.58 5.07
N LYS A 260 32.37 21.44 4.08
CA LYS A 260 30.93 21.23 4.29
C LYS A 260 30.69 19.98 5.09
N TYR A 261 31.26 18.86 4.67
CA TYR A 261 31.03 17.54 5.28
C TYR A 261 32.02 17.22 6.41
N ARG A 262 33.04 18.09 6.63
CA ARG A 262 34.15 17.89 7.60
C ARG A 262 34.92 16.60 7.34
N GLU A 263 35.11 16.28 6.06
CA GLU A 263 35.66 15.02 5.60
C GLU A 263 36.88 15.27 4.68
N LEU A 264 38.06 14.87 5.14
CA LEU A 264 39.33 15.11 4.41
C LEU A 264 39.50 14.15 3.21
N ASN A 265 38.78 13.08 3.15
CA ASN A 265 38.87 12.11 2.05
C ASN A 265 38.46 12.70 0.70
N PHE A 266 37.69 13.80 0.65
CA PHE A 266 37.48 14.58 -0.57
C PHE A 266 38.79 15.08 -1.22
N LEU A 267 39.82 15.31 -0.40
CA LEU A 267 41.11 15.82 -0.84
C LEU A 267 42.19 14.75 -0.97
N LEU A 268 42.11 13.71 -0.11
CA LEU A 268 43.19 12.75 0.07
C LEU A 268 42.92 11.40 -0.62
N SER A 269 41.68 11.11 -0.98
CA SER A 269 41.32 9.84 -1.61
C SER A 269 41.62 9.84 -3.09
N ASP A 270 42.28 8.81 -3.58
CA ASP A 270 42.51 8.56 -5.00
C ASP A 270 41.20 8.23 -5.76
N ARG A 271 40.12 8.01 -5.02
CA ARG A 271 38.78 7.76 -5.58
C ARG A 271 38.10 9.03 -6.10
N VAL A 272 38.59 10.21 -5.72
CA VAL A 272 38.04 11.50 -6.18
C VAL A 272 38.95 12.06 -7.27
N GLY A 273 38.48 12.00 -8.52
CA GLY A 273 39.23 12.38 -9.72
C GLY A 273 38.67 13.61 -10.43
N SER A 274 39.24 13.89 -11.63
CA SER A 274 38.81 15.01 -12.50
C SER A 274 37.35 14.90 -12.95
N ASP A 275 36.88 13.70 -13.12
CA ASP A 275 35.54 13.42 -13.68
C ASP A 275 34.51 13.04 -12.59
N SER A 276 34.89 13.20 -11.31
CA SER A 276 34.01 12.88 -10.19
C SER A 276 32.88 13.87 -10.06
N LYS A 277 31.69 13.32 -9.86
CA LYS A 277 30.48 14.05 -9.52
C LYS A 277 30.05 13.72 -8.09
N LEU A 278 29.53 14.70 -7.38
CA LEU A 278 28.92 14.55 -6.07
C LEU A 278 27.41 14.60 -6.19
N LEU A 279 26.76 13.50 -5.81
CA LEU A 279 25.29 13.41 -5.69
C LEU A 279 24.92 13.65 -4.22
N TYR A 280 24.08 14.63 -3.95
CA TYR A 280 23.58 14.98 -2.61
C TYR A 280 22.17 15.54 -2.70
N ASP A 281 21.53 15.80 -1.56
CA ASP A 281 20.12 16.16 -1.53
C ASP A 281 19.29 15.10 -2.30
N ARG A 282 19.40 13.86 -1.85
CA ARG A 282 18.91 12.69 -2.60
C ARG A 282 17.46 12.34 -2.31
N ASP A 283 16.82 13.00 -1.33
CA ASP A 283 15.40 12.86 -1.06
C ASP A 283 14.58 13.55 -2.16
N PRO A 284 13.68 12.84 -2.87
CA PRO A 284 12.87 13.41 -3.94
C PRO A 284 11.98 14.56 -3.48
N ARG A 285 11.36 14.43 -2.32
CA ARG A 285 10.47 15.44 -1.75
C ARG A 285 11.24 16.73 -1.40
N GLU A 286 12.38 16.60 -0.71
CA GLU A 286 13.23 17.75 -0.40
C GLU A 286 13.74 18.46 -1.66
N ARG A 287 14.02 17.71 -2.73
CA ARG A 287 14.41 18.30 -4.02
C ARG A 287 13.32 19.18 -4.59
N VAL A 288 12.06 18.70 -4.58
CA VAL A 288 10.90 19.49 -5.01
C VAL A 288 10.76 20.76 -4.15
N GLU A 289 10.87 20.64 -2.83
CA GLU A 289 10.78 21.78 -1.91
C GLU A 289 11.91 22.80 -2.12
N LYS A 290 13.10 22.36 -2.51
CA LYS A 290 14.22 23.26 -2.85
C LYS A 290 14.02 23.97 -4.17
N VAL A 291 13.41 23.33 -5.15
CA VAL A 291 13.06 23.94 -6.45
C VAL A 291 11.90 24.94 -6.30
N ALA A 292 10.90 24.57 -5.52
CA ALA A 292 9.68 25.36 -5.32
C ALA A 292 9.33 25.49 -3.82
N PRO A 293 10.08 26.29 -3.04
CA PRO A 293 9.87 26.43 -1.59
C PRO A 293 8.54 27.08 -1.20
N TRP A 294 7.77 27.53 -2.17
CA TRP A 294 6.42 28.05 -2.02
C TRP A 294 5.34 26.97 -2.09
N LEU A 295 5.70 25.73 -2.42
CA LEU A 295 4.79 24.57 -2.35
C LEU A 295 4.84 23.93 -0.96
N THR A 296 3.72 23.43 -0.52
CA THR A 296 3.64 22.40 0.52
C THR A 296 3.52 21.04 -0.17
N THR A 297 4.38 20.10 0.14
CA THR A 297 4.36 18.78 -0.50
C THR A 297 3.57 17.76 0.31
N ASP A 298 2.92 16.82 -0.37
CA ASP A 298 2.27 15.67 0.25
C ASP A 298 3.30 14.81 1.02
N SER A 299 2.89 14.19 2.11
CA SER A 299 3.77 13.31 2.89
C SER A 299 4.13 12.01 2.16
N ALA A 300 3.31 11.58 1.21
CA ALA A 300 3.50 10.35 0.45
C ALA A 300 4.20 10.64 -0.90
N THR A 301 5.44 10.17 -1.01
CA THR A 301 6.17 10.11 -2.29
C THR A 301 6.13 8.67 -2.79
N TYR A 302 5.78 8.45 -4.04
CA TYR A 302 5.63 7.10 -4.58
C TYR A 302 6.33 6.91 -5.92
N PRO A 303 6.86 5.70 -6.18
CA PRO A 303 7.56 5.41 -7.41
C PRO A 303 6.60 4.95 -8.52
N ALA A 304 6.91 5.33 -9.75
CA ALA A 304 6.29 4.81 -10.95
C ALA A 304 7.31 4.64 -12.07
N VAL A 305 7.07 3.72 -12.99
CA VAL A 305 7.90 3.54 -14.18
C VAL A 305 7.26 4.30 -15.34
N ILE A 306 7.97 5.32 -15.84
CA ILE A 306 7.52 6.19 -16.91
C ILE A 306 8.59 6.22 -18.01
N ASP A 307 8.24 5.87 -19.24
CA ASP A 307 9.17 5.79 -20.37
C ASP A 307 10.42 4.92 -20.05
N GLY A 308 10.23 3.81 -19.32
CA GLY A 308 11.32 2.91 -18.91
C GLY A 308 12.21 3.43 -17.78
N HIS A 309 11.94 4.61 -17.24
CA HIS A 309 12.66 5.22 -16.11
C HIS A 309 11.83 5.18 -14.84
N LEU A 310 12.48 4.90 -13.73
CA LEU A 310 11.86 5.04 -12.42
C LEU A 310 11.77 6.51 -12.04
N LYS A 311 10.58 7.01 -11.80
CA LYS A 311 10.33 8.37 -11.34
C LYS A 311 9.58 8.37 -10.03
N TRP A 312 9.97 9.27 -9.15
CA TRP A 312 9.23 9.58 -7.94
C TRP A 312 8.19 10.64 -8.26
N ILE A 313 6.94 10.40 -7.86
CA ILE A 313 5.85 11.35 -8.01
C ILE A 313 5.63 12.02 -6.65
N VAL A 314 5.60 13.35 -6.65
CA VAL A 314 5.40 14.19 -5.47
C VAL A 314 4.28 15.17 -5.75
N ASP A 315 3.25 15.17 -4.91
CA ASP A 315 2.15 16.11 -5.01
C ASP A 315 2.50 17.45 -4.34
N GLY A 316 2.25 18.54 -5.03
CA GLY A 316 2.51 19.89 -4.55
C GLY A 316 1.23 20.69 -4.33
N TYR A 317 1.12 21.30 -3.15
CA TYR A 317 0.02 22.14 -2.75
C TYR A 317 0.36 23.61 -2.79
N THR A 318 -0.53 24.42 -3.35
CA THR A 318 -0.57 25.85 -3.11
C THR A 318 -1.46 26.14 -1.90
N THR A 319 -1.02 27.00 -1.01
CA THR A 319 -1.71 27.30 0.24
C THR A 319 -1.79 28.80 0.51
N LEU A 320 -2.81 29.21 1.25
CA LEU A 320 -2.91 30.53 1.87
C LEU A 320 -3.27 30.36 3.35
N ASP A 321 -2.69 31.16 4.21
CA ASP A 321 -2.99 31.15 5.66
C ASP A 321 -4.44 31.49 5.97
N SER A 322 -5.07 32.29 5.13
CA SER A 322 -6.46 32.69 5.30
C SER A 322 -7.09 33.13 3.97
N LEU A 323 -8.36 32.74 3.81
CA LEU A 323 -9.27 33.27 2.80
C LEU A 323 -10.49 33.86 3.52
N PRO A 324 -11.02 35.01 3.10
CA PRO A 324 -12.22 35.59 3.76
C PRO A 324 -13.36 34.60 3.87
N TYR A 325 -13.93 34.49 5.03
CA TYR A 325 -15.01 33.55 5.41
C TYR A 325 -14.65 32.07 5.40
N SER A 326 -13.52 31.64 4.84
CA SER A 326 -13.14 30.23 4.87
C SER A 326 -12.77 29.77 6.28
N GLN A 327 -13.10 28.53 6.60
CA GLN A 327 -12.64 27.84 7.78
C GLN A 327 -11.14 27.57 7.66
N ARG A 328 -10.39 27.83 8.72
CA ARG A 328 -9.00 27.39 8.80
C ARG A 328 -8.92 25.93 9.24
N ALA A 329 -8.06 25.19 8.62
CA ALA A 329 -7.72 23.83 8.99
C ALA A 329 -6.24 23.74 9.40
N SER A 330 -5.94 22.90 10.38
CA SER A 330 -4.57 22.51 10.72
C SER A 330 -4.19 21.31 9.87
N LEU A 331 -3.17 21.46 9.04
CA LEU A 331 -2.68 20.36 8.20
C LEU A 331 -2.13 19.23 9.05
N SER A 332 -1.40 19.55 10.12
CA SER A 332 -0.85 18.54 11.02
C SER A 332 -1.92 17.75 11.77
N ASP A 333 -3.04 18.38 12.13
CA ASP A 333 -4.11 17.68 12.85
C ASP A 333 -4.93 16.79 11.92
N ALA A 334 -5.18 17.24 10.68
CA ALA A 334 -5.93 16.49 9.68
C ALA A 334 -5.18 15.24 9.17
N THR A 335 -3.84 15.25 9.26
CA THR A 335 -2.99 14.18 8.70
C THR A 335 -2.41 13.20 9.75
N GLN A 336 -2.92 13.23 11.00
CA GLN A 336 -2.46 12.40 12.13
C GLN A 336 -3.10 11.00 12.22
N ASP A 337 -3.66 10.47 11.19
CA ASP A 337 -4.36 9.19 11.21
C ASP A 337 -3.48 7.98 10.85
N ALA A 338 -2.28 8.20 10.34
CA ALA A 338 -1.32 7.15 10.06
C ALA A 338 -0.18 7.14 11.07
N LEU A 339 0.18 5.96 11.53
CA LEU A 339 1.37 5.72 12.35
C LEU A 339 2.39 4.97 11.51
N ASN A 340 3.63 5.44 11.54
CA ASN A 340 4.74 4.63 11.11
C ASN A 340 4.96 3.44 12.07
N PRO A 341 5.60 2.35 11.65
CA PRO A 341 5.90 1.21 12.51
C PRO A 341 6.67 1.56 13.79
N ASP A 342 7.45 2.64 13.78
CA ASP A 342 8.15 3.18 14.96
C ASP A 342 7.21 3.94 15.93
N GLY A 343 5.92 4.09 15.58
CA GLY A 343 4.92 4.79 16.37
C GLY A 343 4.93 6.31 16.18
N THR A 344 5.70 6.84 15.23
CA THR A 344 5.62 8.24 14.83
C THR A 344 4.48 8.44 13.84
N THR A 345 3.88 9.65 13.83
CA THR A 345 2.84 10.00 12.85
C THR A 345 3.46 10.66 11.63
N GLN A 346 3.04 10.25 10.43
CA GLN A 346 3.31 11.05 9.24
C GLN A 346 2.51 12.35 9.35
N ARG A 347 3.20 13.48 9.27
CA ARG A 347 2.56 14.79 9.42
C ARG A 347 3.00 15.72 8.31
N LEU A 348 2.05 16.45 7.75
CA LEU A 348 2.37 17.69 7.07
C LEU A 348 2.91 18.74 8.07
N VAL A 349 3.63 19.72 7.54
CA VAL A 349 4.13 20.85 8.34
C VAL A 349 2.97 21.48 9.12
N ASN A 350 3.21 21.88 10.38
CA ASN A 350 2.19 22.39 11.31
C ASN A 350 1.72 23.79 10.93
N ASP A 351 1.13 23.94 9.73
CA ASP A 351 0.61 25.20 9.25
C ASP A 351 -0.91 25.21 9.27
N GLN A 352 -1.46 26.32 9.76
CA GLN A 352 -2.88 26.63 9.63
C GLN A 352 -3.14 27.21 8.24
N VAL A 353 -3.98 26.56 7.47
CA VAL A 353 -4.34 27.02 6.13
C VAL A 353 -5.83 27.38 6.05
N GLY A 354 -6.15 28.40 5.27
CA GLY A 354 -7.50 28.79 4.91
C GLY A 354 -7.83 28.54 3.44
N TYR A 355 -6.86 28.00 2.68
CA TYR A 355 -6.98 27.63 1.28
C TYR A 355 -5.91 26.60 0.93
N ILE A 356 -6.27 25.56 0.18
CA ILE A 356 -5.35 24.57 -0.33
C ILE A 356 -5.85 24.00 -1.66
N ARG A 357 -4.93 23.77 -2.61
CA ARG A 357 -5.15 23.13 -3.90
C ARG A 357 -3.97 22.23 -4.26
N ASN A 358 -4.24 21.08 -4.84
CA ASN A 358 -3.20 20.25 -5.48
C ASN A 358 -2.93 20.78 -6.89
N SER A 359 -2.23 21.89 -6.98
CA SER A 359 -2.05 22.63 -8.22
C SER A 359 -0.82 22.21 -9.02
N VAL A 360 0.09 21.46 -8.41
CA VAL A 360 1.34 21.01 -9.04
C VAL A 360 1.52 19.52 -8.82
N LYS A 361 1.83 18.80 -9.90
CA LYS A 361 2.39 17.46 -9.87
C LYS A 361 3.88 17.55 -10.17
N ALA A 362 4.70 16.95 -9.34
CA ALA A 362 6.14 16.95 -9.54
C ALA A 362 6.64 15.52 -9.81
N THR A 363 7.67 15.40 -10.65
CA THR A 363 8.42 14.17 -10.82
C THR A 363 9.88 14.39 -10.52
N VAL A 364 10.51 13.41 -9.92
CA VAL A 364 11.95 13.37 -9.69
C VAL A 364 12.48 12.08 -10.29
N ASP A 365 13.39 12.18 -11.25
CA ASP A 365 14.02 11.02 -11.85
C ASP A 365 14.91 10.31 -10.81
N ALA A 366 14.70 9.02 -10.62
CA ALA A 366 15.42 8.25 -9.61
C ALA A 366 16.89 8.04 -9.98
N TYR A 367 17.25 8.16 -11.27
CA TYR A 367 18.61 7.98 -11.74
C TYR A 367 19.44 9.26 -11.62
N ASP A 368 18.97 10.38 -12.20
CA ASP A 368 19.75 11.63 -12.27
C ASP A 368 19.25 12.74 -11.34
N GLY A 369 18.09 12.55 -10.70
CA GLY A 369 17.54 13.51 -9.74
C GLY A 369 16.95 14.76 -10.37
N SER A 370 16.72 14.79 -11.69
CA SER A 370 16.06 15.92 -12.35
C SER A 370 14.64 16.08 -11.83
N VAL A 371 14.23 17.34 -11.63
CA VAL A 371 12.93 17.69 -11.07
C VAL A 371 12.12 18.40 -12.15
N ASP A 372 10.96 17.85 -12.44
CA ASP A 372 9.96 18.48 -13.30
C ASP A 372 8.71 18.82 -12.49
N LEU A 373 8.25 20.06 -12.60
CA LEU A 373 7.00 20.53 -12.00
C LEU A 373 6.00 20.78 -13.10
N TYR A 374 4.80 20.24 -12.96
CA TYR A 374 3.72 20.37 -13.95
C TYR A 374 2.54 21.13 -13.36
N GLU A 375 2.02 22.13 -14.09
CA GLU A 375 0.74 22.73 -13.82
C GLU A 375 -0.34 21.65 -13.89
N PHE A 376 -1.11 21.50 -12.81
CA PHE A 376 -2.16 20.49 -12.75
C PHE A 376 -3.55 21.11 -12.54
N ASP A 377 -3.67 22.16 -11.73
CA ASP A 377 -4.86 23.00 -11.62
C ASP A 377 -4.60 24.40 -12.23
N LYS A 378 -4.86 24.53 -13.50
CA LYS A 378 -4.72 25.80 -14.26
C LYS A 378 -5.69 26.91 -13.84
N GLU A 379 -6.72 26.59 -13.07
CA GLU A 379 -7.68 27.60 -12.59
C GLU A 379 -7.27 28.18 -11.22
N ASP A 380 -6.27 27.58 -10.55
CA ASP A 380 -5.78 28.06 -9.26
C ASP A 380 -5.14 29.47 -9.38
N PRO A 381 -5.74 30.49 -8.74
CA PRO A 381 -5.18 31.86 -8.79
C PRO A 381 -3.85 31.97 -8.02
N VAL A 382 -3.60 31.12 -7.04
CA VAL A 382 -2.36 31.12 -6.25
C VAL A 382 -1.20 30.58 -7.09
N LEU A 383 -1.42 29.50 -7.84
CA LEU A 383 -0.43 28.99 -8.79
C LEU A 383 -0.10 30.05 -9.85
N LYS A 384 -1.10 30.66 -10.48
CA LYS A 384 -0.91 31.75 -11.46
C LYS A 384 -0.10 32.91 -10.91
N ALA A 385 -0.27 33.24 -9.64
CA ALA A 385 0.53 34.30 -8.99
C ALA A 385 2.00 33.87 -8.86
N TRP A 386 2.27 32.61 -8.49
CA TRP A 386 3.64 32.08 -8.39
C TRP A 386 4.32 31.96 -9.75
N GLU A 387 3.62 31.52 -10.78
CA GLU A 387 4.12 31.47 -12.16
C GLU A 387 4.51 32.87 -12.67
N GLY A 388 3.76 33.90 -12.27
CA GLY A 388 4.12 35.28 -12.56
C GLY A 388 5.39 35.75 -11.85
N VAL A 389 5.75 35.16 -10.72
CA VAL A 389 6.99 35.46 -9.96
C VAL A 389 8.18 34.66 -10.48
N PHE A 390 7.94 33.37 -10.78
CA PHE A 390 8.94 32.40 -11.23
C PHE A 390 8.52 31.79 -12.58
N PRO A 391 8.66 32.56 -13.67
CA PRO A 391 8.32 32.05 -14.99
C PRO A 391 9.23 30.88 -15.38
N ASP A 392 8.69 29.96 -16.15
CA ASP A 392 9.38 28.78 -16.69
C ASP A 392 9.84 27.73 -15.65
N VAL A 393 9.42 27.84 -14.37
CA VAL A 393 9.71 26.84 -13.34
C VAL A 393 8.69 25.69 -13.40
N VAL A 394 7.43 26.02 -13.68
CA VAL A 394 6.34 25.05 -13.80
C VAL A 394 6.04 24.86 -15.29
N LYS A 395 6.07 23.62 -15.75
CA LYS A 395 5.73 23.22 -17.11
C LYS A 395 4.21 23.22 -17.28
N PRO A 396 3.70 23.56 -18.47
CA PRO A 396 2.26 23.53 -18.72
C PRO A 396 1.72 22.08 -18.66
N GLU A 397 0.46 21.93 -18.29
CA GLU A 397 -0.25 20.64 -18.23
C GLU A 397 -0.10 19.80 -19.52
N SER A 398 -0.01 20.46 -20.67
CA SER A 398 0.15 19.81 -21.98
C SER A 398 1.45 19.01 -22.15
N GLU A 399 2.43 19.20 -21.28
CA GLU A 399 3.68 18.45 -21.27
C GLU A 399 3.61 17.18 -20.40
N ILE A 400 2.52 16.95 -19.69
CA ILE A 400 2.27 15.69 -18.99
C ILE A 400 1.95 14.62 -20.04
N SER A 401 2.79 13.57 -20.12
CA SER A 401 2.52 12.43 -20.99
C SER A 401 1.30 11.63 -20.53
N ASP A 402 0.65 10.93 -21.46
CA ASP A 402 -0.50 10.08 -21.13
C ASP A 402 -0.07 8.98 -20.13
N GLU A 403 1.10 8.37 -20.31
CA GLU A 403 1.65 7.38 -19.38
C GLU A 403 1.86 7.96 -17.97
N LEU A 404 2.46 9.15 -17.84
CA LEU A 404 2.61 9.81 -16.55
C LEU A 404 1.26 10.12 -15.91
N ARG A 405 0.29 10.55 -16.71
CA ARG A 405 -1.06 10.87 -16.22
C ARG A 405 -1.80 9.64 -15.67
N GLU A 406 -1.59 8.49 -16.25
CA GLU A 406 -2.16 7.21 -15.79
C GLU A 406 -1.66 6.81 -14.39
N HIS A 407 -0.47 7.28 -13.97
CA HIS A 407 0.11 6.99 -12.64
C HIS A 407 -0.17 8.08 -11.61
N PHE A 408 -0.81 9.19 -11.96
CA PHE A 408 -1.24 10.16 -10.96
C PHE A 408 -2.37 9.56 -10.12
N ARG A 409 -2.19 9.59 -8.81
CA ARG A 409 -3.22 9.23 -7.85
C ARG A 409 -3.67 10.46 -7.08
N TYR A 410 -4.90 10.44 -6.56
CA TYR A 410 -5.37 11.55 -5.75
C TYR A 410 -4.57 11.62 -4.44
N PRO A 411 -4.04 12.80 -4.06
CA PRO A 411 -3.11 12.90 -2.93
C PRO A 411 -3.83 12.66 -1.59
N GLU A 412 -3.22 11.83 -0.77
CA GLU A 412 -3.81 11.35 0.47
C GLU A 412 -4.03 12.47 1.50
N ASP A 413 -3.02 13.35 1.67
CA ASP A 413 -3.11 14.44 2.65
C ASP A 413 -4.19 15.47 2.28
N MET A 414 -4.33 15.80 1.01
CA MET A 414 -5.44 16.64 0.53
C MET A 414 -6.80 16.00 0.81
N PHE A 415 -6.92 14.71 0.56
CA PHE A 415 -8.15 13.98 0.83
C PHE A 415 -8.50 13.95 2.32
N LYS A 416 -7.51 13.79 3.21
CA LYS A 416 -7.71 13.83 4.67
C LYS A 416 -8.25 15.18 5.13
N VAL A 417 -7.69 16.28 4.61
CA VAL A 417 -8.18 17.64 4.90
C VAL A 417 -9.61 17.82 4.41
N GLN A 418 -9.89 17.39 3.17
CA GLN A 418 -11.23 17.45 2.58
C GLN A 418 -12.22 16.58 3.36
N ARG A 419 -11.83 15.38 3.76
CA ARG A 419 -12.62 14.46 4.58
C ARG A 419 -13.06 15.11 5.90
N ASP A 420 -12.13 15.71 6.62
CA ASP A 420 -12.40 16.33 7.92
C ASP A 420 -13.34 17.54 7.80
N LEU A 421 -13.15 18.33 6.75
CA LEU A 421 -14.03 19.48 6.48
C LEU A 421 -15.42 19.04 6.00
N LEU A 422 -15.48 18.05 5.09
CA LEU A 422 -16.75 17.57 4.55
C LEU A 422 -17.67 16.98 5.62
N ALA A 423 -17.11 16.45 6.71
CA ALA A 423 -17.87 15.96 7.87
C ALA A 423 -18.88 17.01 8.41
N ARG A 424 -18.61 18.30 8.22
CA ARG A 424 -19.50 19.42 8.58
C ARG A 424 -20.03 20.13 7.36
N TYR A 425 -19.19 20.40 6.38
CA TYR A 425 -19.49 21.26 5.23
C TYR A 425 -20.25 20.56 4.10
N HIS A 426 -20.68 19.31 4.31
CA HIS A 426 -21.70 18.68 3.46
C HIS A 426 -23.09 19.27 3.69
N VAL A 427 -23.32 19.94 4.84
CA VAL A 427 -24.59 20.59 5.18
C VAL A 427 -24.71 21.93 4.45
N ASP A 428 -25.76 22.09 3.65
CA ASP A 428 -26.02 23.32 2.87
C ASP A 428 -26.81 24.36 3.63
N ASP A 429 -27.80 23.92 4.44
CA ASP A 429 -28.69 24.82 5.15
C ASP A 429 -28.00 25.43 6.39
N PRO A 430 -27.79 26.75 6.43
CA PRO A 430 -27.17 27.41 7.58
C PRO A 430 -27.90 27.18 8.91
N ASN A 431 -29.20 26.90 8.90
CA ASN A 431 -29.96 26.62 10.11
C ASN A 431 -29.64 25.22 10.65
N VAL A 432 -29.53 24.24 9.75
CA VAL A 432 -29.12 22.85 10.08
C VAL A 432 -27.67 22.85 10.53
N PHE A 433 -26.80 23.58 9.82
CA PHE A 433 -25.39 23.75 10.19
C PHE A 433 -25.21 24.34 11.59
N PHE A 434 -26.01 25.37 11.94
CA PHE A 434 -25.98 26.00 13.26
C PHE A 434 -26.32 25.04 14.41
N ASN A 435 -27.23 24.09 14.18
CA ASN A 435 -27.67 23.11 15.17
C ASN A 435 -26.73 21.92 15.36
N ASN A 436 -25.81 21.70 14.45
CA ASN A 436 -24.85 20.57 14.43
C ASN A 436 -25.48 19.15 14.37
N ASP A 437 -26.77 19.05 14.13
CA ASP A 437 -27.50 17.77 14.25
C ASP A 437 -27.24 16.80 13.11
N ALA A 438 -26.81 17.31 11.94
CA ALA A 438 -26.56 16.54 10.74
C ALA A 438 -25.07 16.23 10.50
N PHE A 439 -24.18 16.65 11.38
CA PHE A 439 -22.74 16.45 11.19
C PHE A 439 -22.33 14.98 11.29
N TRP A 440 -21.33 14.66 10.52
CA TRP A 440 -20.65 13.36 10.57
C TRP A 440 -19.34 13.44 11.36
N SER A 441 -18.74 12.31 11.60
CA SER A 441 -17.38 12.19 12.10
C SER A 441 -16.65 11.06 11.40
N VAL A 442 -15.34 11.19 11.29
CA VAL A 442 -14.46 10.10 10.82
C VAL A 442 -14.43 9.04 11.92
N PRO A 443 -14.67 7.76 11.62
CA PRO A 443 -14.55 6.71 12.62
C PRO A 443 -13.10 6.54 13.08
N ASN A 444 -12.92 6.09 14.30
CA ASN A 444 -11.62 5.67 14.77
C ASN A 444 -11.18 4.42 14.04
N ASP A 445 -9.88 4.26 13.86
CA ASP A 445 -9.32 3.06 13.25
C ASP A 445 -9.57 1.84 14.15
N PRO A 446 -10.41 0.89 13.73
CA PRO A 446 -10.73 -0.27 14.55
C PRO A 446 -9.60 -1.31 14.58
N THR A 447 -8.60 -1.19 13.69
CA THR A 447 -7.45 -2.09 13.62
C THR A 447 -6.27 -1.60 14.44
N ALA A 448 -6.29 -0.32 14.87
CA ALA A 448 -5.29 0.23 15.76
C ALA A 448 -5.50 -0.24 17.21
N GLU A 449 -4.44 -0.18 18.01
CA GLU A 449 -4.54 -0.43 19.46
C GLU A 449 -5.55 0.52 20.12
N GLU A 450 -6.45 0.00 20.98
CA GLU A 450 -7.49 0.79 21.65
C GLU A 450 -6.95 1.99 22.46
N SER A 451 -5.68 1.97 22.83
CA SER A 451 -5.01 3.06 23.55
C SER A 451 -4.75 4.30 22.67
N ARG A 452 -4.88 4.17 21.34
CA ARG A 452 -4.60 5.21 20.36
C ARG A 452 -5.90 5.64 19.71
N ASP A 453 -6.34 6.86 20.04
CA ASP A 453 -7.56 7.47 19.49
C ASP A 453 -7.25 8.11 18.14
N LEU A 454 -6.95 7.26 17.13
CA LEU A 454 -6.59 7.67 15.78
C LEU A 454 -7.78 7.51 14.85
N ASN A 455 -7.95 8.43 13.92
CA ASN A 455 -8.92 8.31 12.86
C ASN A 455 -8.49 7.17 11.90
N GLN A 456 -9.47 6.47 11.34
CA GLN A 456 -9.22 5.49 10.30
C GLN A 456 -8.61 6.19 9.09
N PRO A 457 -7.44 5.73 8.58
CA PRO A 457 -6.85 6.32 7.37
C PRO A 457 -7.70 6.02 6.12
N PRO A 458 -7.62 6.85 5.09
CA PRO A 458 -8.19 6.52 3.79
C PRO A 458 -7.38 5.43 3.09
N TYR A 459 -8.02 4.66 2.21
CA TYR A 459 -7.37 3.56 1.50
C TYR A 459 -7.55 3.67 -0.01
N TYR A 460 -6.47 3.42 -0.75
CA TYR A 460 -6.54 3.20 -2.19
C TYR A 460 -7.12 1.83 -2.49
N VAL A 461 -8.12 1.79 -3.36
CA VAL A 461 -8.80 0.57 -3.78
C VAL A 461 -9.16 0.64 -5.26
N MET A 462 -9.23 -0.51 -5.91
CA MET A 462 -9.87 -0.65 -7.20
C MET A 462 -11.31 -1.10 -6.95
N ALA A 463 -12.27 -0.30 -7.39
CA ALA A 463 -13.68 -0.55 -7.19
C ALA A 463 -14.50 -0.03 -8.37
N ALA A 464 -15.78 -0.40 -8.45
CA ALA A 464 -16.66 0.10 -9.49
C ALA A 464 -16.79 1.63 -9.42
N ASP A 465 -16.54 2.27 -10.55
CA ASP A 465 -16.86 3.69 -10.72
C ASP A 465 -18.38 3.92 -10.57
N PRO A 466 -18.81 4.92 -9.80
CA PRO A 466 -20.22 5.09 -9.46
C PRO A 466 -21.13 5.42 -10.64
N GLU A 467 -20.59 5.93 -11.74
CA GLU A 467 -21.35 6.30 -12.95
C GLU A 467 -21.26 5.24 -14.04
N THR A 468 -20.06 4.73 -14.30
CA THR A 468 -19.80 3.82 -15.42
C THR A 468 -19.88 2.35 -15.03
N GLY A 469 -19.72 2.02 -13.74
CA GLY A 469 -19.62 0.66 -13.24
C GLY A 469 -18.32 -0.08 -13.67
N LYS A 470 -17.34 0.64 -14.25
CA LYS A 470 -16.05 0.07 -14.63
C LYS A 470 -15.08 0.11 -13.45
N PRO A 471 -14.04 -0.75 -13.44
CA PRO A 471 -12.98 -0.62 -12.43
C PRO A 471 -12.34 0.77 -12.48
N SER A 472 -12.22 1.41 -11.31
CA SER A 472 -11.65 2.73 -11.12
C SER A 472 -10.74 2.72 -9.90
N PHE A 473 -9.58 3.34 -10.01
CA PHE A 473 -8.65 3.49 -8.89
C PHE A 473 -9.07 4.68 -8.04
N GLN A 474 -9.46 4.41 -6.80
CA GLN A 474 -10.10 5.37 -5.92
C GLN A 474 -9.41 5.44 -4.56
N LEU A 475 -9.46 6.62 -3.93
CA LEU A 475 -9.14 6.80 -2.52
C LEU A 475 -10.46 6.94 -1.75
N THR A 476 -10.64 6.14 -0.70
CA THR A 476 -11.94 6.02 -0.03
C THR A 476 -11.86 6.21 1.48
N THR A 477 -12.93 6.70 2.07
CA THR A 477 -13.13 6.80 3.52
C THR A 477 -14.60 6.63 3.89
N SER A 478 -14.84 6.30 5.16
CA SER A 478 -16.18 6.16 5.72
C SER A 478 -16.48 7.28 6.73
N TYR A 479 -17.76 7.61 6.88
CA TYR A 479 -18.25 8.50 7.94
C TYR A 479 -19.28 7.79 8.81
N ARG A 480 -19.21 8.03 10.11
CA ARG A 480 -20.27 7.73 11.06
C ARG A 480 -21.05 8.99 11.44
N GLY A 481 -22.23 8.86 12.02
CA GLY A 481 -22.92 9.98 12.63
C GLY A 481 -22.13 10.54 13.82
N LEU A 482 -22.29 11.83 14.13
CA LEU A 482 -21.50 12.52 15.16
C LEU A 482 -21.51 11.78 16.52
N ASN A 483 -22.65 11.16 16.89
CA ASN A 483 -22.83 10.43 18.16
C ASN A 483 -23.36 9.01 17.94
N ARG A 484 -23.05 8.39 16.81
CA ARG A 484 -23.53 7.05 16.42
C ARG A 484 -22.41 6.28 15.75
N GLU A 485 -22.37 4.96 15.92
CA GLU A 485 -21.40 4.09 15.25
C GLU A 485 -21.88 3.56 13.90
N PHE A 486 -23.15 3.78 13.54
CA PHE A 486 -23.65 3.39 12.21
C PHE A 486 -23.04 4.22 11.11
N LEU A 487 -22.82 3.56 9.96
CA LEU A 487 -22.34 4.22 8.76
C LEU A 487 -23.35 5.27 8.30
N SER A 488 -22.88 6.49 8.11
CA SER A 488 -23.71 7.61 7.65
C SER A 488 -23.42 7.98 6.18
N ALA A 489 -22.16 7.89 5.78
CA ALA A 489 -21.77 8.13 4.40
C ALA A 489 -20.46 7.40 4.06
N HIS A 490 -20.25 7.20 2.78
CA HIS A 490 -18.99 6.71 2.20
C HIS A 490 -18.52 7.70 1.14
N MET A 491 -17.29 8.16 1.23
CA MET A 491 -16.67 9.10 0.31
C MET A 491 -15.59 8.39 -0.50
N ALA A 492 -15.59 8.61 -1.80
CA ALA A 492 -14.57 8.13 -2.72
C ALA A 492 -14.16 9.23 -3.68
N VAL A 493 -12.88 9.30 -4.03
CA VAL A 493 -12.36 10.20 -5.07
C VAL A 493 -11.63 9.41 -6.14
N SER A 494 -11.90 9.70 -7.40
CA SER A 494 -11.27 9.04 -8.53
C SER A 494 -9.86 9.55 -8.77
N SER A 495 -8.97 8.61 -9.13
CA SER A 495 -7.62 8.90 -9.63
C SER A 495 -7.47 8.62 -11.13
N ASP A 496 -8.53 8.17 -11.80
CA ASP A 496 -8.47 7.89 -13.23
C ASP A 496 -8.35 9.17 -14.04
N PRO A 497 -7.61 9.18 -15.16
CA PRO A 497 -7.32 10.41 -15.92
C PRO A 497 -8.55 11.20 -16.33
N ASP A 498 -9.63 10.53 -16.74
CA ASP A 498 -10.84 11.17 -17.24
C ASP A 498 -11.74 11.75 -16.13
N THR A 499 -11.62 11.23 -14.91
CA THR A 499 -12.48 11.57 -13.75
C THR A 499 -11.67 11.98 -12.53
N TYR A 500 -10.41 12.37 -12.76
CA TYR A 500 -9.49 12.73 -11.67
C TYR A 500 -10.04 13.86 -10.81
N GLY A 501 -10.15 13.58 -9.50
CA GLY A 501 -10.62 14.56 -8.53
C GLY A 501 -12.14 14.61 -8.36
N ASP A 502 -12.90 13.83 -9.11
CA ASP A 502 -14.35 13.70 -8.90
C ASP A 502 -14.60 12.95 -7.59
N ILE A 503 -15.24 13.62 -6.66
CA ILE A 503 -15.59 13.10 -5.34
C ILE A 503 -17.04 12.62 -5.36
N THR A 504 -17.27 11.36 -5.03
CA THR A 504 -18.59 10.79 -4.82
C THR A 504 -18.84 10.54 -3.34
N VAL A 505 -19.93 11.11 -2.81
CA VAL A 505 -20.37 10.90 -1.44
C VAL A 505 -21.69 10.13 -1.45
N ARG A 506 -21.64 8.88 -1.01
CA ARG A 506 -22.84 8.03 -0.88
C ARG A 506 -23.42 8.24 0.50
N VAL A 507 -24.58 8.89 0.58
CA VAL A 507 -25.25 9.24 1.83
C VAL A 507 -26.32 8.19 2.14
N LEU A 508 -26.17 7.50 3.26
CA LEU A 508 -27.13 6.48 3.69
C LEU A 508 -28.37 7.13 4.32
N PRO A 509 -29.56 6.55 4.15
CA PRO A 509 -30.77 7.03 4.82
C PRO A 509 -30.60 6.98 6.36
N THR A 510 -31.10 7.99 7.05
CA THR A 510 -30.96 8.11 8.52
C THR A 510 -31.70 7.03 9.29
N ASN A 511 -32.63 6.32 8.67
CA ASN A 511 -33.40 5.20 9.24
C ASN A 511 -32.75 3.83 9.01
N THR A 512 -31.64 3.76 8.29
CA THR A 512 -30.89 2.52 8.11
C THR A 512 -29.95 2.27 9.31
N GLN A 513 -29.69 1.00 9.57
CA GLN A 513 -28.77 0.54 10.61
C GLN A 513 -27.58 -0.20 9.97
N THR A 514 -27.03 0.35 8.90
CA THR A 514 -25.82 -0.20 8.28
C THR A 514 -24.66 -0.07 9.25
N GLN A 515 -23.97 -1.19 9.50
CA GLN A 515 -22.83 -1.21 10.40
C GLN A 515 -21.74 -0.26 9.92
N GLY A 516 -21.19 0.52 10.85
CA GLY A 516 -19.96 1.27 10.61
C GLY A 516 -18.72 0.39 10.75
N PRO A 517 -17.52 0.89 10.41
CA PRO A 517 -16.28 0.10 10.44
C PRO A 517 -16.01 -0.57 11.78
N LYS A 518 -16.16 0.16 12.90
CA LYS A 518 -15.99 -0.40 14.24
C LYS A 518 -16.95 -1.55 14.55
N GLN A 519 -18.23 -1.38 14.22
CA GLN A 519 -19.23 -2.42 14.45
C GLN A 519 -19.01 -3.66 13.59
N ALA A 520 -18.58 -3.47 12.34
CA ALA A 520 -18.27 -4.57 11.44
C ALA A 520 -17.06 -5.37 11.95
N GLN A 521 -16.01 -4.67 12.39
CA GLN A 521 -14.82 -5.32 12.94
C GLN A 521 -15.12 -6.04 14.27
N ASP A 522 -15.85 -5.41 15.19
CA ASP A 522 -16.25 -6.03 16.45
C ASP A 522 -17.06 -7.32 16.18
N ALA A 523 -17.95 -7.31 15.20
CA ALA A 523 -18.73 -8.50 14.80
C ALA A 523 -17.83 -9.61 14.21
N MET A 524 -16.87 -9.25 13.37
CA MET A 524 -15.89 -10.18 12.79
C MET A 524 -15.01 -10.80 13.88
N MET A 525 -14.44 -10.00 14.77
CA MET A 525 -13.53 -10.46 15.83
C MET A 525 -14.23 -11.30 16.89
N SER A 526 -15.52 -11.03 17.16
CA SER A 526 -16.31 -11.78 18.14
C SER A 526 -16.95 -13.05 17.59
N SER A 527 -16.79 -13.35 16.29
CA SER A 527 -17.31 -14.60 15.73
C SER A 527 -16.59 -15.82 16.34
N ASP A 528 -17.33 -16.89 16.59
CA ASP A 528 -16.83 -18.07 17.34
C ASP A 528 -15.56 -18.67 16.73
N GLN A 529 -15.47 -18.73 15.41
CA GLN A 529 -14.32 -19.29 14.71
C GLN A 529 -13.09 -18.40 14.82
N VAL A 530 -13.25 -17.10 14.59
CA VAL A 530 -12.16 -16.12 14.70
C VAL A 530 -11.62 -16.06 16.12
N ALA A 531 -12.49 -15.96 17.11
CA ALA A 531 -12.09 -15.87 18.52
C ALA A 531 -11.32 -17.13 18.97
N ARG A 532 -11.73 -18.32 18.52
CA ARG A 532 -11.05 -19.58 18.82
C ARG A 532 -9.68 -19.67 18.16
N ASP A 533 -9.59 -19.38 16.86
CA ASP A 533 -8.35 -19.45 16.10
C ASP A 533 -7.33 -18.43 16.61
N ARG A 534 -7.76 -17.19 16.89
CA ARG A 534 -6.89 -16.19 17.50
C ARG A 534 -6.32 -16.66 18.84
N THR A 535 -7.16 -17.16 19.72
CA THR A 535 -6.72 -17.70 21.03
C THR A 535 -5.70 -18.82 20.88
N LEU A 536 -5.86 -19.67 19.85
CA LEU A 536 -4.95 -20.78 19.58
C LEU A 536 -3.59 -20.27 19.05
N TRP A 537 -3.63 -19.31 18.13
CA TRP A 537 -2.43 -18.89 17.38
C TRP A 537 -1.64 -17.77 18.07
N GLU A 538 -2.26 -16.88 18.83
CA GLU A 538 -1.59 -15.77 19.52
C GLU A 538 -0.52 -16.21 20.52
N GLY A 539 -0.57 -17.47 20.95
CA GLY A 539 0.49 -18.06 21.79
C GLY A 539 1.85 -18.19 21.09
N THR A 540 1.87 -18.46 19.80
CA THR A 540 3.06 -18.74 19.00
C THR A 540 3.32 -17.74 17.88
N ASN A 541 2.32 -16.97 17.49
CA ASN A 541 2.38 -16.02 16.40
C ASN A 541 1.92 -14.63 16.85
N ASP A 542 2.49 -13.60 16.26
CA ASP A 542 1.90 -12.26 16.24
C ASP A 542 0.89 -12.22 15.09
N LEU A 543 -0.35 -11.85 15.41
CA LEU A 543 -1.41 -11.66 14.44
C LEU A 543 -1.60 -10.17 14.18
N HIS A 544 -1.51 -9.79 12.91
CA HIS A 544 -1.68 -8.42 12.49
C HIS A 544 -2.99 -8.30 11.71
N ASN A 545 -3.85 -7.38 12.14
CA ASN A 545 -5.04 -7.01 11.40
C ASN A 545 -4.63 -6.04 10.29
N GLY A 546 -4.93 -6.39 9.04
CA GLY A 546 -4.72 -5.49 7.91
C GLY A 546 -5.78 -4.39 7.83
N ASN A 547 -5.69 -3.57 6.80
CA ASN A 547 -6.65 -2.48 6.60
C ASN A 547 -8.08 -3.03 6.52
N LEU A 548 -8.99 -2.44 7.28
CA LEU A 548 -10.42 -2.71 7.15
C LEU A 548 -11.00 -1.86 6.03
N LEU A 549 -11.20 -2.49 4.87
CA LEU A 549 -11.76 -1.83 3.69
C LEU A 549 -13.28 -1.82 3.75
N ALA A 550 -13.89 -0.68 3.49
CA ALA A 550 -15.34 -0.53 3.30
C ALA A 550 -15.60 -0.28 1.82
N LEU A 551 -16.20 -1.24 1.15
CA LEU A 551 -16.37 -1.26 -0.30
C LEU A 551 -17.85 -1.19 -0.68
N PRO A 552 -18.28 -0.15 -1.41
CA PRO A 552 -19.60 -0.12 -2.03
C PRO A 552 -19.71 -1.21 -3.09
N VAL A 553 -20.72 -2.07 -2.99
CA VAL A 553 -20.94 -3.18 -3.92
C VAL A 553 -22.39 -3.26 -4.38
N GLY A 554 -22.59 -3.76 -5.59
CA GLY A 554 -23.91 -4.00 -6.17
C GLY A 554 -24.77 -2.74 -6.31
N GLY A 555 -24.21 -1.55 -6.15
CA GLY A 555 -24.90 -0.27 -6.25
C GLY A 555 -25.76 0.12 -5.04
N GLY A 556 -25.63 -0.52 -3.89
CA GLY A 556 -26.44 -0.17 -2.72
C GLY A 556 -26.07 -0.85 -1.39
N GLU A 557 -25.01 -1.63 -1.35
CA GLU A 557 -24.54 -2.34 -0.14
C GLU A 557 -23.08 -2.04 0.16
N ILE A 558 -22.67 -2.23 1.41
CA ILE A 558 -21.28 -2.15 1.85
C ILE A 558 -20.76 -3.54 2.20
N LEU A 559 -19.65 -3.90 1.60
CA LEU A 559 -18.84 -5.06 1.92
C LEU A 559 -17.63 -4.61 2.74
N TYR A 560 -17.42 -5.17 3.92
CA TYR A 560 -16.20 -4.98 4.69
C TYR A 560 -15.26 -6.14 4.45
N LEU A 561 -13.99 -5.83 4.21
CA LEU A 561 -12.91 -6.80 3.99
C LEU A 561 -11.74 -6.46 4.89
N GLU A 562 -11.20 -7.45 5.59
CA GLU A 562 -10.00 -7.31 6.43
C GLU A 562 -9.10 -8.54 6.28
N PRO A 563 -7.88 -8.40 5.73
CA PRO A 563 -6.91 -9.48 5.72
C PRO A 563 -6.25 -9.62 7.09
N ILE A 564 -5.99 -10.85 7.52
CA ILE A 564 -5.27 -11.17 8.75
C ILE A 564 -3.93 -11.80 8.39
N TYR A 565 -2.86 -11.21 8.92
CA TYR A 565 -1.49 -11.69 8.73
C TYR A 565 -0.96 -12.35 9.98
N SER A 566 -0.05 -13.30 9.81
CA SER A 566 0.66 -13.94 10.90
C SER A 566 2.17 -13.84 10.73
N GLN A 567 2.85 -13.72 11.86
CA GLN A 567 4.31 -13.72 11.96
C GLN A 567 4.72 -14.55 13.17
N ARG A 568 5.65 -15.48 13.02
CA ARG A 568 6.10 -16.33 14.11
C ARG A 568 6.95 -15.55 15.13
N LYS A 569 6.65 -15.72 16.42
CA LYS A 569 7.37 -15.05 17.53
C LYS A 569 8.75 -15.63 17.80
N ASP A 570 8.90 -16.93 17.59
CA ASP A 570 10.10 -17.68 17.93
C ASP A 570 11.20 -17.65 16.85
N GLN A 571 10.94 -17.02 15.72
CA GLN A 571 11.86 -16.93 14.59
C GLN A 571 12.21 -15.47 14.30
N ALA A 572 13.47 -15.10 14.55
CA ALA A 572 13.98 -13.74 14.30
C ALA A 572 13.91 -13.32 12.81
N SER A 573 13.83 -14.29 11.90
CA SER A 573 13.71 -14.08 10.46
C SER A 573 12.28 -14.21 9.95
N ALA A 574 11.28 -14.33 10.83
CA ALA A 574 9.88 -14.39 10.42
C ALA A 574 9.37 -13.01 10.00
N PHE A 575 8.55 -12.99 8.99
CA PHE A 575 7.90 -11.79 8.45
C PHE A 575 6.43 -12.06 8.19
N PRO A 576 5.58 -11.00 8.15
CA PRO A 576 4.14 -11.14 8.00
C PRO A 576 3.76 -11.84 6.68
N LYS A 577 2.80 -12.73 6.77
CA LYS A 577 2.17 -13.40 5.61
C LYS A 577 0.67 -13.49 5.81
N LEU A 578 -0.09 -13.49 4.72
CA LEU A 578 -1.54 -13.63 4.78
C LEU A 578 -1.92 -14.99 5.37
N LEU A 579 -2.82 -14.99 6.33
CA LEU A 579 -3.28 -16.19 7.01
C LEU A 579 -4.77 -16.43 6.75
N ARG A 580 -5.59 -15.38 6.83
CA ARG A 580 -7.04 -15.46 6.65
C ARG A 580 -7.57 -14.18 6.06
N VAL A 581 -8.73 -14.31 5.46
CA VAL A 581 -9.53 -13.20 4.96
C VAL A 581 -10.83 -13.15 5.76
N LEU A 582 -11.11 -11.97 6.30
CA LEU A 582 -12.38 -11.66 6.97
C LEU A 582 -13.25 -10.82 6.06
N VAL A 583 -14.52 -11.16 6.00
CA VAL A 583 -15.54 -10.44 5.24
C VAL A 583 -16.76 -10.22 6.14
N SER A 584 -17.33 -9.02 6.12
CA SER A 584 -18.62 -8.73 6.74
C SER A 584 -19.59 -8.16 5.71
N TYR A 585 -20.73 -8.79 5.56
CA TYR A 585 -21.76 -8.39 4.59
C TYR A 585 -23.15 -8.62 5.18
N LYS A 586 -23.97 -7.58 5.23
CA LYS A 586 -25.34 -7.63 5.82
C LYS A 586 -25.38 -8.30 7.21
N GLY A 587 -24.39 -8.05 8.06
CA GLY A 587 -24.27 -8.63 9.39
C GLY A 587 -23.85 -10.11 9.43
N ARG A 588 -23.57 -10.73 8.29
CA ARG A 588 -22.97 -12.07 8.19
C ARG A 588 -21.44 -11.93 8.16
N VAL A 589 -20.73 -12.85 8.76
CA VAL A 589 -19.27 -12.89 8.82
C VAL A 589 -18.75 -14.09 8.06
N GLY A 590 -17.84 -13.86 7.11
CA GLY A 590 -17.07 -14.88 6.42
C GLY A 590 -15.63 -14.88 6.91
N TYR A 591 -15.05 -16.04 7.11
CA TYR A 591 -13.68 -16.22 7.60
C TYR A 591 -13.08 -17.45 6.95
N ALA A 592 -12.11 -17.24 6.07
CA ALA A 592 -11.52 -18.33 5.29
C ALA A 592 -10.07 -18.00 4.88
N PRO A 593 -9.29 -19.00 4.42
CA PRO A 593 -7.97 -18.76 3.80
C PRO A 593 -8.05 -17.96 2.50
N THR A 594 -9.14 -18.08 1.73
CA THR A 594 -9.32 -17.43 0.43
C THR A 594 -10.49 -16.45 0.46
N ILE A 595 -10.46 -15.47 -0.45
CA ILE A 595 -11.58 -14.51 -0.64
C ILE A 595 -12.83 -15.25 -1.09
N GLY A 596 -12.72 -16.18 -2.04
CA GLY A 596 -13.85 -16.92 -2.59
C GLY A 596 -14.63 -17.66 -1.50
N ASP A 597 -13.93 -18.42 -0.66
CA ASP A 597 -14.55 -19.14 0.45
C ASP A 597 -15.15 -18.21 1.51
N ALA A 598 -14.51 -17.08 1.79
CA ALA A 598 -15.04 -16.08 2.72
C ALA A 598 -16.34 -15.43 2.20
N LEU A 599 -16.40 -15.12 0.91
CA LEU A 599 -17.59 -14.57 0.24
C LEU A 599 -18.75 -15.59 0.21
N GLU A 600 -18.48 -16.86 -0.05
CA GLU A 600 -19.51 -17.92 0.00
C GLU A 600 -20.16 -18.02 1.39
N GLN A 601 -19.37 -17.88 2.47
CA GLN A 601 -19.90 -17.93 3.85
C GLN A 601 -20.88 -16.79 4.15
N VAL A 602 -20.77 -15.65 3.47
CA VAL A 602 -21.71 -14.54 3.60
C VAL A 602 -22.82 -14.57 2.55
N GLY A 603 -22.84 -15.59 1.69
CA GLY A 603 -23.90 -15.84 0.69
C GLY A 603 -23.68 -15.14 -0.63
N ILE A 604 -22.46 -14.70 -0.92
CA ILE A 604 -22.05 -14.13 -2.22
C ILE A 604 -21.37 -15.27 -3.00
N ASP A 605 -22.01 -15.74 -4.07
CA ASP A 605 -21.43 -16.77 -4.95
C ASP A 605 -20.40 -16.12 -5.88
N ALA A 606 -19.18 -16.03 -5.40
CA ALA A 606 -18.07 -15.45 -6.14
C ALA A 606 -17.56 -16.37 -7.27
N LYS A 607 -17.88 -17.66 -7.27
CA LYS A 607 -17.50 -18.61 -8.33
C LYS A 607 -18.22 -18.38 -9.65
N SER A 608 -19.30 -17.60 -9.65
CA SER A 608 -19.97 -17.15 -10.86
C SER A 608 -19.34 -15.91 -11.49
N ALA A 609 -18.46 -15.19 -10.80
CA ALA A 609 -17.67 -14.09 -11.32
C ALA A 609 -16.50 -14.68 -12.12
N GLN A 610 -16.43 -14.36 -13.40
CA GLN A 610 -15.61 -15.03 -14.43
C GLN A 610 -14.08 -14.95 -14.24
N ASP A 611 -13.51 -14.45 -13.18
CA ASP A 611 -12.06 -14.28 -13.05
C ASP A 611 -11.52 -14.51 -11.61
N ILE A 612 -12.28 -15.21 -10.75
CA ILE A 612 -11.82 -15.51 -9.37
C ILE A 612 -10.74 -16.59 -9.34
N GLU A 613 -10.64 -17.44 -10.36
CA GLU A 613 -9.53 -18.38 -10.52
C GLU A 613 -8.15 -17.65 -10.60
N GLU A 614 -8.13 -16.40 -11.07
CA GLU A 614 -6.94 -15.55 -11.05
C GLU A 614 -6.63 -14.95 -9.67
N ILE A 615 -7.62 -14.89 -8.76
CA ILE A 615 -7.46 -14.36 -7.39
C ILE A 615 -6.83 -15.41 -6.45
N GLU A 616 -6.95 -16.69 -6.77
CA GLU A 616 -6.51 -17.79 -5.90
C GLU A 616 -5.08 -18.29 -6.20
N GLY A 617 -4.35 -17.65 -7.11
CA GLY A 617 -3.04 -18.14 -7.58
C GLY A 617 -3.18 -19.47 -8.32
N ASP A 618 -2.46 -19.65 -9.40
CA ASP A 618 -2.44 -20.88 -10.20
C ASP A 618 -2.15 -22.10 -9.30
N SER A 619 -3.20 -22.72 -8.77
CA SER A 619 -3.13 -24.08 -8.26
C SER A 619 -3.08 -24.95 -9.51
N GLY A 620 -1.88 -25.26 -10.00
CA GLY A 620 -1.70 -26.18 -11.12
C GLY A 620 -2.36 -27.53 -10.84
N GLU A 621 -3.66 -27.60 -11.06
CA GLU A 621 -4.37 -28.84 -11.32
C GLU A 621 -4.36 -29.05 -12.83
N ASP A 622 -3.51 -29.96 -13.25
CA ASP A 622 -3.51 -30.56 -14.57
C ASP A 622 -4.94 -30.84 -15.06
N ASP A 623 -5.35 -30.14 -16.09
CA ASP A 623 -6.56 -30.41 -16.86
C ASP A 623 -6.33 -31.69 -17.69
N ALA A 624 -6.48 -32.85 -17.05
CA ALA A 624 -6.60 -34.14 -17.70
C ALA A 624 -7.85 -34.83 -17.13
N ASP A 625 -9.01 -34.46 -17.64
CA ASP A 625 -10.13 -35.36 -17.95
C ASP A 625 -11.44 -34.60 -18.24
N LYS A 626 -11.59 -34.15 -19.46
CA LYS A 626 -12.92 -33.92 -20.05
C LYS A 626 -12.92 -34.46 -21.47
N ASP A 627 -13.04 -35.78 -21.59
CA ASP A 627 -13.77 -36.43 -22.69
C ASP A 627 -13.94 -37.92 -22.38
N ALA A 628 -15.12 -38.32 -21.98
CA ALA A 628 -15.79 -39.55 -22.36
C ALA A 628 -17.03 -39.80 -21.49
N SER A 629 -18.15 -39.37 -22.00
CA SER A 629 -19.44 -39.91 -21.56
C SER A 629 -19.71 -41.23 -22.29
N SER A 630 -20.24 -42.13 -21.49
CA SER A 630 -21.11 -43.27 -21.87
C SER A 630 -20.44 -44.60 -22.24
N ALA A 631 -20.78 -45.54 -21.41
CA ALA A 631 -21.33 -46.86 -21.66
C ALA A 631 -20.63 -48.04 -20.98
N ASP A 632 -21.41 -48.59 -20.10
CA ASP A 632 -21.60 -50.03 -19.86
C ASP A 632 -20.59 -50.89 -19.07
N LYS A 633 -21.17 -51.50 -18.05
CA LYS A 633 -20.75 -52.60 -17.20
C LYS A 633 -20.07 -53.77 -17.92
N LYS A 634 -19.03 -54.32 -17.34
CA LYS A 634 -18.93 -55.71 -16.87
C LYS A 634 -17.54 -56.11 -16.40
N ASP A 635 -17.54 -56.70 -15.24
CA ASP A 635 -16.74 -57.78 -14.63
C ASP A 635 -15.41 -58.24 -15.23
N GLU A 636 -14.52 -58.50 -14.29
CA GLU A 636 -13.59 -59.63 -14.12
C GLU A 636 -12.08 -59.37 -14.31
N LYS A 637 -11.44 -59.51 -13.13
CA LYS A 637 -10.19 -60.29 -12.86
C LYS A 637 -8.87 -60.06 -13.59
N LYS A 638 -7.90 -59.77 -12.73
CA LYS A 638 -6.58 -60.43 -12.59
C LYS A 638 -5.43 -60.16 -13.55
N GLU A 639 -4.31 -59.94 -12.88
CA GLU A 639 -2.88 -60.23 -13.19
C GLU A 639 -1.99 -59.14 -13.74
N SER A 640 -1.14 -58.75 -12.80
CA SER A 640 0.34 -58.57 -12.87
C SER A 640 1.00 -58.19 -14.18
N SER A 641 1.75 -57.14 -14.18
CA SER A 641 3.20 -57.16 -14.46
C SER A 641 3.80 -55.76 -14.37
N GLU A 642 4.85 -55.74 -13.65
CA GLU A 642 6.06 -54.98 -13.48
C GLU A 642 6.53 -54.12 -14.65
N GLU A 643 7.24 -53.06 -14.24
CA GLU A 643 8.37 -52.35 -14.84
C GLU A 643 8.10 -50.85 -14.97
N SER A 644 8.94 -49.92 -14.59
CA SER A 644 10.28 -49.86 -13.96
C SER A 644 10.55 -48.41 -13.60
N THR A 645 10.99 -48.15 -12.39
CA THR A 645 11.51 -46.87 -11.88
C THR A 645 13.02 -46.75 -12.14
N PRO A 646 13.59 -45.56 -12.36
CA PRO A 646 15.04 -45.38 -12.24
C PRO A 646 15.45 -45.12 -10.79
N ALA A 647 16.58 -45.72 -10.43
CA ALA A 647 17.12 -45.92 -9.13
C ALA A 647 17.57 -44.64 -8.40
N SER A 648 17.12 -44.52 -7.16
CA SER A 648 17.82 -43.77 -6.10
C SER A 648 18.76 -44.73 -5.36
N ALA A 649 19.85 -44.18 -4.85
CA ALA A 649 20.90 -44.91 -4.10
C ALA A 649 20.34 -45.69 -2.90
N PRO A 650 21.01 -46.77 -2.43
CA PRO A 650 20.46 -47.65 -1.42
C PRO A 650 20.49 -46.97 -0.04
N ARG A 651 19.31 -46.79 0.55
CA ARG A 651 19.11 -46.47 1.96
C ARG A 651 19.46 -47.70 2.83
N SER A 652 20.00 -47.49 4.04
CA SER A 652 20.30 -48.57 4.98
C SER A 652 18.97 -49.30 5.37
N SER A 653 19.04 -50.59 5.67
CA SER A 653 17.89 -51.39 6.09
C SER A 653 17.22 -50.85 7.37
N ASP A 654 17.96 -50.11 8.18
CA ASP A 654 17.53 -49.58 9.47
C ASP A 654 16.71 -48.26 9.27
N GLU A 655 17.06 -47.44 8.28
CA GLU A 655 16.26 -46.23 7.89
C GLU A 655 14.89 -46.60 7.29
N ALA A 656 14.83 -47.62 6.45
CA ALA A 656 13.58 -48.05 5.85
C ALA A 656 12.62 -48.63 6.91
N GLY A 657 13.17 -49.32 7.93
CA GLY A 657 12.39 -49.84 9.06
C GLY A 657 11.83 -48.71 9.94
N ALA A 658 12.61 -47.68 10.20
CA ALA A 658 12.21 -46.55 11.03
C ALA A 658 11.13 -45.69 10.36
N ILE A 659 11.18 -45.53 9.04
CA ILE A 659 10.13 -44.83 8.25
C ILE A 659 8.80 -45.62 8.26
N ASP A 660 8.90 -46.96 8.21
CA ASP A 660 7.70 -47.82 8.28
C ASP A 660 7.04 -47.76 9.68
N ASP A 661 7.84 -47.64 10.74
CA ASP A 661 7.36 -47.48 12.12
C ASP A 661 6.69 -46.07 12.30
N ILE A 662 7.19 -45.02 11.70
CA ILE A 662 6.57 -43.71 11.70
C ILE A 662 5.22 -43.74 10.96
N ASN A 663 5.17 -44.31 9.76
CA ASN A 663 3.92 -44.46 9.00
C ASN A 663 2.86 -45.26 9.73
N LYS A 664 3.28 -46.30 10.48
CA LYS A 664 2.37 -47.13 11.29
C LYS A 664 1.85 -46.37 12.51
N ALA A 665 2.69 -45.58 13.15
CA ALA A 665 2.34 -44.72 14.28
C ALA A 665 1.39 -43.59 13.87
N LEU A 666 1.64 -42.95 12.70
CA LEU A 666 0.71 -41.98 12.11
C LEU A 666 -0.68 -42.54 11.83
N LYS A 667 -0.71 -43.72 11.27
CA LYS A 667 -2.00 -44.44 11.06
C LYS A 667 -2.73 -44.77 12.36
N GLY A 668 -1.96 -45.18 13.41
CA GLY A 668 -2.49 -45.38 14.74
C GLY A 668 -3.07 -44.11 15.37
N LEU A 669 -2.45 -42.96 15.11
CA LEU A 669 -2.92 -41.64 15.55
C LEU A 669 -4.19 -41.24 14.82
N GLU A 670 -4.30 -41.54 13.53
CA GLU A 670 -5.47 -41.26 12.71
C GLU A 670 -6.68 -42.14 13.17
N ASP A 671 -6.44 -43.43 13.45
CA ASP A 671 -7.45 -44.34 13.98
C ASP A 671 -7.91 -43.98 15.41
N ALA A 672 -7.03 -43.39 16.23
CA ALA A 672 -7.33 -42.95 17.59
C ALA A 672 -8.04 -41.58 17.66
N ARG A 673 -8.14 -40.85 16.57
CA ARG A 673 -8.71 -39.49 16.49
C ARG A 673 -10.18 -39.42 16.93
N ASP A 674 -10.95 -40.46 16.63
CA ASP A 674 -12.34 -40.58 17.02
C ASP A 674 -12.53 -41.39 18.31
N GLY A 675 -11.44 -41.78 18.98
CA GLY A 675 -11.39 -42.56 20.20
C GLY A 675 -11.40 -41.75 21.50
N SER A 676 -11.06 -42.41 22.63
CA SER A 676 -10.93 -41.74 23.92
C SER A 676 -9.61 -40.91 23.99
N PHE A 677 -9.61 -39.89 24.83
CA PHE A 677 -8.41 -39.07 25.09
C PHE A 677 -7.17 -39.88 25.52
N GLU A 678 -7.41 -41.02 26.17
CA GLU A 678 -6.38 -41.95 26.62
C GLU A 678 -5.83 -42.80 25.47
N GLU A 679 -6.60 -43.12 24.46
CA GLU A 679 -6.21 -43.83 23.24
C GLU A 679 -5.40 -42.91 22.34
N TYR A 680 -5.83 -41.66 22.19
CA TYR A 680 -5.12 -40.63 21.44
C TYR A 680 -3.78 -40.30 22.07
N GLY A 681 -3.70 -40.18 23.41
CA GLY A 681 -2.43 -39.95 24.12
C GLY A 681 -1.43 -41.12 23.96
N ARG A 682 -1.90 -42.34 23.91
CA ARG A 682 -1.03 -43.52 23.64
C ARG A 682 -0.51 -43.55 22.20
N ALA A 683 -1.33 -43.14 21.24
CA ALA A 683 -0.92 -43.08 19.84
C ALA A 683 0.12 -41.97 19.59
N LEU A 684 0.04 -40.83 20.31
CA LEU A 684 1.07 -39.79 20.33
C LEU A 684 2.40 -40.29 20.91
N ASP A 685 2.38 -41.03 22.03
CA ASP A 685 3.57 -41.61 22.62
C ASP A 685 4.25 -42.64 21.69
N GLU A 686 3.48 -43.35 20.90
CA GLU A 686 4.00 -44.28 19.88
C GLU A 686 4.66 -43.56 18.72
N LEU A 687 4.09 -42.44 18.27
CA LEU A 687 4.66 -41.62 17.23
C LEU A 687 5.98 -40.98 17.69
N ASP A 688 6.04 -40.44 18.91
CA ASP A 688 7.28 -39.88 19.48
C ASP A 688 8.39 -40.91 19.55
N LYS A 689 8.09 -42.15 19.93
CA LYS A 689 9.10 -43.25 19.96
C LYS A 689 9.58 -43.63 18.56
N ALA A 690 8.68 -43.63 17.58
CA ALA A 690 9.05 -43.92 16.19
C ALA A 690 9.95 -42.82 15.60
N VAL A 691 9.68 -41.54 15.90
CA VAL A 691 10.51 -40.40 15.51
C VAL A 691 11.89 -40.44 16.20
N GLU A 692 11.94 -40.75 17.50
CA GLU A 692 13.22 -40.93 18.20
C GLU A 692 14.06 -42.07 17.62
N SER A 693 13.39 -43.16 17.18
CA SER A 693 14.07 -44.29 16.53
C SER A 693 14.67 -43.91 15.19
N TYR A 694 13.94 -43.11 14.41
CA TYR A 694 14.43 -42.59 13.15
C TYR A 694 15.63 -41.66 13.33
N GLN A 695 15.57 -40.71 14.28
CA GLN A 695 16.68 -39.82 14.60
C GLN A 695 17.95 -40.56 15.06
N LYS A 696 17.78 -41.70 15.72
CA LYS A 696 18.91 -42.57 16.11
C LYS A 696 19.47 -43.37 14.94
N SER A 697 18.73 -43.59 13.88
CA SER A 697 19.19 -44.27 12.68
C SER A 697 19.89 -43.35 11.67
N GLU A 698 19.70 -42.03 11.79
CA GLU A 698 20.43 -41.01 11.02
C GLU A 698 21.77 -40.58 11.62
N GLY A 699 22.06 -40.86 12.92
CA GLY A 699 23.30 -40.50 13.62
C GLY A 699 24.23 -41.68 13.76
#